data_e05d6ae9905e9333f91f7ee4bcd6dd3e
#
_entry.id   e05d6ae9905e9333f91f7ee4bcd6dd3e
#
_cell.length_a   1.000
_cell.length_b   1.000
_cell.length_c   1.000
_cell.angle_alpha   90.00
_cell.angle_beta   90.00
_cell.angle_gamma   90.00
#
_symmetry.space_group_name_H-M   'P 1'
#
loop_
_entity.id
_entity.type
_entity.pdbx_description
1 polymer ?
#
loop_
_entity_poly.entity_id
_entity_poly.type
_entity_poly.pdbx_seq_one_letter_code
_entity_poly.pdbx_strand_id
1 'polypeptide(L)'
;MKKRDLIVTLLYFLDMAVLILSVMFSIWMRNEFRVEALAKEITRGSFWLSMVVLAVIYACVFTLSRTYQVLWEYASMRDACIVAVCAMSSSIAFALIRTALKFPDFAPSIYIMAVLLSGAGVVAVRMVLRTLRRKPWKGITPKSNRNNTMIIGAGDAANILIHEIKTSPAMEYYPVCILDDSPDKKRSTVYGVKVIGKCDKIEEVAEKYNIKTIIFAIPSATPERKGEILRRCSKTGCVVKTLPSIGQMIDKKMGLSNIRSINIEDLLGRPPIKIKLDSVMDYVSGKTVLVTGGGGSIGSELCRQIAEHSPHKLIIFDIYENNAYNIQNELLRTHPEVDVKVLIGSVRDSKRLESVFARYHPNIVYHAAAHKHVPLMEDNPNEAVKNNVFGTLKTVRAADKFGTERFVLISTDKAVNPTNIMGATKRICEMIVQTYNKHSDTEFVAVRFGNVLGSNGSVVPLFRRQIAGGGPVTVTDKRIIRYFMTIPEAVSLVLQAGASAKGGEVFVLDMGEPVKIVDLAENIIRLSGYTPYKDIDIKFIGLRPGEKLYEELLMDEEGLEATANNLIHIGKPIDINEDDFFAGLEELSEIMYDDNADVRRVVKKIVKTYKEPGKDTPAVTFLKKEEEMVLESERVAVPVE
;
A
#
# COMPACT_ATOMS: atom_id res chain seq x y z
N MET A 1 33.77 36.41 -6.35
CA MET A 1 33.87 35.15 -5.56
C MET A 1 32.48 34.64 -5.22
N LYS A 2 32.18 33.38 -5.52
CA LYS A 2 30.89 32.75 -5.11
C LYS A 2 30.90 32.63 -3.57
N LYS A 3 29.76 32.82 -2.92
CA LYS A 3 29.58 32.74 -1.44
C LYS A 3 30.23 31.49 -0.81
N ARG A 4 30.35 30.41 -1.58
CA ARG A 4 30.99 29.14 -1.20
C ARG A 4 32.53 29.31 -1.09
N ASP A 5 33.16 30.02 -2.04
CA ASP A 5 34.61 30.16 -2.05
C ASP A 5 35.08 30.99 -0.84
N LEU A 6 34.30 32.02 -0.47
CA LEU A 6 34.59 32.85 0.71
C LEU A 6 34.53 32.00 2.00
N ILE A 7 33.59 31.09 2.09
CA ILE A 7 33.42 30.21 3.27
C ILE A 7 34.58 29.22 3.38
N VAL A 8 34.97 28.62 2.27
CA VAL A 8 36.11 27.68 2.23
C VAL A 8 37.40 28.40 2.62
N THR A 9 37.61 29.62 2.10
CA THR A 9 38.77 30.45 2.45
C THR A 9 38.78 30.79 3.95
N LEU A 10 37.62 31.16 4.51
CA LEU A 10 37.52 31.46 5.95
C LEU A 10 37.85 30.24 6.80
N LEU A 11 37.33 29.08 6.43
CA LEU A 11 37.58 27.80 7.13
C LEU A 11 39.07 27.46 7.09
N TYR A 12 39.74 27.71 5.96
CA TYR A 12 41.16 27.48 5.80
C TYR A 12 41.98 28.31 6.77
N PHE A 13 41.67 29.62 6.89
CA PHE A 13 42.34 30.50 7.83
C PHE A 13 42.05 30.12 9.30
N LEU A 14 40.84 29.73 9.63
CA LEU A 14 40.49 29.28 10.97
C LEU A 14 41.23 28.00 11.37
N ASP A 15 41.30 27.03 10.49
CA ASP A 15 42.02 25.78 10.74
C ASP A 15 43.53 26.03 10.90
N MET A 16 44.13 26.94 10.09
CA MET A 16 45.51 27.38 10.24
C MET A 16 45.77 28.03 11.60
N ALA A 17 44.87 28.91 12.00
CA ALA A 17 44.98 29.55 13.31
C ALA A 17 44.94 28.52 14.45
N VAL A 18 44.07 27.54 14.36
CA VAL A 18 43.98 26.44 15.36
C VAL A 18 45.27 25.65 15.44
N LEU A 19 45.88 25.32 14.31
CA LEU A 19 47.15 24.59 14.27
C LEU A 19 48.29 25.38 14.91
N ILE A 20 48.45 26.62 14.53
CA ILE A 20 49.49 27.51 15.10
C ILE A 20 49.27 27.68 16.61
N LEU A 21 48.04 27.96 17.01
CA LEU A 21 47.69 28.12 18.42
C LEU A 21 47.90 26.81 19.23
N SER A 22 47.64 25.64 18.62
CA SER A 22 47.89 24.34 19.27
C SER A 22 49.39 24.15 19.56
N VAL A 23 50.26 24.51 18.64
CA VAL A 23 51.72 24.45 18.85
C VAL A 23 52.14 25.46 19.91
N MET A 24 51.71 26.71 19.80
CA MET A 24 52.05 27.77 20.78
C MET A 24 51.58 27.40 22.20
N PHE A 25 50.37 26.89 22.32
CA PHE A 25 49.81 26.45 23.61
C PHE A 25 50.59 25.24 24.16
N SER A 26 51.01 24.31 23.33
CA SER A 26 51.85 23.18 23.74
C SER A 26 53.22 23.63 24.26
N ILE A 27 53.86 24.63 23.63
CA ILE A 27 55.10 25.23 24.10
C ILE A 27 54.88 25.94 25.43
N TRP A 28 53.81 26.71 25.57
CA TRP A 28 53.46 27.46 26.77
C TRP A 28 53.17 26.53 27.97
N MET A 29 52.36 25.51 27.74
CA MET A 29 52.01 24.52 28.75
C MET A 29 53.27 23.76 29.26
N ARG A 30 54.16 23.38 28.35
CA ARG A 30 55.41 22.71 28.72
C ARG A 30 56.34 23.58 29.56
N ASN A 31 56.34 24.89 29.34
CA ASN A 31 57.15 25.85 30.08
C ASN A 31 56.39 26.40 31.31
N GLU A 32 55.53 25.64 31.94
CA GLU A 32 54.78 25.96 33.16
C GLU A 32 54.04 27.31 33.05
N PHE A 33 53.49 27.60 31.86
CA PHE A 33 52.73 28.83 31.53
C PHE A 33 53.54 30.14 31.68
N ARG A 34 54.89 30.08 31.59
CA ARG A 34 55.77 31.27 31.60
C ARG A 34 55.72 31.96 30.25
N VAL A 35 55.24 33.21 30.22
CA VAL A 35 55.11 34.00 29.01
C VAL A 35 56.47 34.35 28.39
N GLU A 36 57.49 34.58 29.19
CA GLU A 36 58.85 34.88 28.75
C GLU A 36 59.48 33.75 27.92
N ALA A 37 59.26 32.51 28.32
CA ALA A 37 59.73 31.33 27.62
C ALA A 37 59.03 31.17 26.27
N LEU A 38 57.71 31.42 26.19
CA LEU A 38 56.96 31.42 24.95
C LEU A 38 57.45 32.55 24.02
N ALA A 39 57.66 33.77 24.52
CA ALA A 39 58.16 34.91 23.75
C ALA A 39 59.53 34.62 23.14
N LYS A 40 60.44 34.01 23.89
CA LYS A 40 61.76 33.62 23.46
C LYS A 40 61.74 32.61 22.29
N GLU A 41 60.81 31.66 22.32
CA GLU A 41 60.65 30.68 21.23
C GLU A 41 60.00 31.31 19.98
N ILE A 42 59.00 32.20 20.14
CA ILE A 42 58.31 32.87 19.01
C ILE A 42 59.25 33.88 18.29
N THR A 43 60.18 34.50 18.99
CA THR A 43 61.14 35.45 18.38
C THR A 43 62.28 34.76 17.59
N ARG A 44 62.41 33.45 17.74
CA ARG A 44 63.35 32.67 16.91
C ARG A 44 62.86 32.62 15.47
N GLY A 45 63.69 33.02 14.51
CA GLY A 45 63.36 32.97 13.08
C GLY A 45 62.99 31.59 12.58
N SER A 46 63.54 30.52 13.17
CA SER A 46 63.22 29.13 12.88
C SER A 46 61.78 28.71 13.30
N PHE A 47 61.15 29.42 14.26
CA PHE A 47 59.77 29.18 14.65
C PHE A 47 58.79 29.47 13.49
N TRP A 48 58.87 30.67 12.92
CA TRP A 48 57.99 31.08 11.83
C TRP A 48 58.17 30.25 10.57
N LEU A 49 59.41 29.90 10.24
CA LEU A 49 59.68 28.98 9.13
C LEU A 49 59.05 27.60 9.38
N SER A 50 59.08 27.12 10.62
CA SER A 50 58.43 25.87 10.99
C SER A 50 56.90 25.94 10.87
N MET A 51 56.31 27.09 11.21
CA MET A 51 54.85 27.30 11.05
C MET A 51 54.44 27.36 9.57
N VAL A 52 55.27 27.90 8.70
CA VAL A 52 55.05 27.84 7.23
C VAL A 52 55.09 26.39 6.73
N VAL A 53 56.05 25.59 7.18
CA VAL A 53 56.13 24.16 6.81
C VAL A 53 54.89 23.40 7.29
N LEU A 54 54.45 23.65 8.53
CA LEU A 54 53.21 23.06 9.05
C LEU A 54 51.99 23.43 8.21
N ALA A 55 51.90 24.72 7.83
CA ALA A 55 50.83 25.23 7.00
C ALA A 55 50.77 24.54 5.62
N VAL A 56 51.92 24.34 4.97
CA VAL A 56 51.99 23.66 3.69
C VAL A 56 51.56 22.19 3.81
N ILE A 57 52.07 21.47 4.83
CA ILE A 57 51.71 20.08 5.08
C ILE A 57 50.18 19.95 5.27
N TYR A 58 49.65 20.82 6.09
CA TYR A 58 48.21 20.84 6.37
C TYR A 58 47.42 21.12 5.07
N ALA A 59 47.81 22.10 4.29
CA ALA A 59 47.18 22.42 3.03
C ALA A 59 47.16 21.22 2.07
N CYS A 60 48.28 20.51 1.97
CA CYS A 60 48.38 19.29 1.15
C CYS A 60 47.43 18.18 1.65
N VAL A 61 47.48 17.85 2.93
CA VAL A 61 46.66 16.76 3.50
C VAL A 61 45.17 17.04 3.38
N PHE A 62 44.73 18.26 3.70
CA PHE A 62 43.32 18.63 3.67
C PHE A 62 42.76 18.79 2.25
N THR A 63 43.59 19.17 1.29
CA THR A 63 43.23 19.24 -0.13
C THR A 63 43.10 17.85 -0.72
N LEU A 64 44.07 16.96 -0.45
CA LEU A 64 44.06 15.58 -0.91
C LEU A 64 42.87 14.77 -0.33
N SER A 65 42.56 14.97 0.94
CA SER A 65 41.44 14.34 1.62
C SER A 65 40.06 14.93 1.28
N ARG A 66 39.98 15.98 0.45
CA ARG A 66 38.76 16.69 0.01
C ARG A 66 37.87 17.19 1.17
N THR A 67 38.40 17.41 2.35
CA THR A 67 37.65 17.81 3.55
C THR A 67 36.92 19.14 3.40
N TYR A 68 37.39 20.03 2.55
CA TYR A 68 36.72 21.30 2.23
C TYR A 68 35.56 21.19 1.24
N GLN A 69 35.35 20.02 0.64
CA GLN A 69 34.19 19.76 -0.24
C GLN A 69 32.96 19.34 0.53
N VAL A 70 33.09 18.95 1.78
CA VAL A 70 31.98 18.53 2.67
C VAL A 70 31.13 19.74 3.02
N LEU A 71 29.80 19.58 2.90
CA LEU A 71 28.84 20.58 3.36
C LEU A 71 28.64 20.38 4.87
N TRP A 72 29.34 21.16 5.69
CA TRP A 72 29.36 21.03 7.15
C TRP A 72 28.00 21.20 7.83
N GLU A 73 27.02 21.73 7.12
CA GLU A 73 25.63 21.81 7.59
C GLU A 73 25.00 20.43 7.77
N TYR A 74 25.47 19.44 6.96
CA TYR A 74 24.99 18.05 6.93
C TYR A 74 26.06 17.03 7.38
N ALA A 75 27.21 17.50 7.85
CA ALA A 75 28.32 16.63 8.21
C ALA A 75 27.95 15.62 9.30
N SER A 76 28.35 14.39 9.10
CA SER A 76 28.17 13.26 10.04
C SER A 76 29.29 13.19 11.08
N MET A 77 29.16 12.34 12.08
CA MET A 77 30.26 12.00 13.01
C MET A 77 31.47 11.44 12.27
N ARG A 78 31.26 10.68 11.19
CA ARG A 78 32.30 10.15 10.34
C ARG A 78 33.16 11.25 9.71
N ASP A 79 32.52 12.33 9.24
CA ASP A 79 33.22 13.48 8.64
C ASP A 79 34.07 14.21 9.69
N ALA A 80 33.56 14.34 10.92
CA ALA A 80 34.31 14.90 12.03
C ALA A 80 35.55 14.05 12.38
N CYS A 81 35.43 12.72 12.40
CA CYS A 81 36.54 11.80 12.60
C CYS A 81 37.60 11.92 11.48
N ILE A 82 37.18 12.02 10.22
CA ILE A 82 38.11 12.18 9.08
C ILE A 82 38.91 13.48 9.26
N VAL A 83 38.28 14.59 9.62
CA VAL A 83 38.94 15.86 9.86
C VAL A 83 39.93 15.81 11.01
N ALA A 84 39.55 15.14 12.13
CA ALA A 84 40.44 14.92 13.25
C ALA A 84 41.70 14.12 12.84
N VAL A 85 41.51 13.02 12.11
CA VAL A 85 42.61 12.19 11.59
C VAL A 85 43.51 12.99 10.64
N CYS A 86 42.97 13.82 9.74
CA CYS A 86 43.74 14.68 8.85
C CYS A 86 44.55 15.72 9.64
N ALA A 87 44.00 16.33 10.68
CA ALA A 87 44.72 17.29 11.51
C ALA A 87 45.84 16.62 12.31
N MET A 88 45.58 15.47 12.88
CA MET A 88 46.57 14.67 13.63
C MET A 88 47.70 14.18 12.73
N SER A 89 47.39 13.63 11.54
CA SER A 89 48.41 13.18 10.58
C SER A 89 49.27 14.31 10.03
N SER A 90 48.67 15.50 9.83
CA SER A 90 49.46 16.70 9.45
C SER A 90 50.48 17.11 10.53
N SER A 91 50.09 17.07 11.80
CA SER A 91 50.95 17.37 12.93
C SER A 91 52.05 16.30 13.14
N ILE A 92 51.76 15.03 12.87
CA ILE A 92 52.75 13.95 12.91
C ILE A 92 53.76 14.12 11.75
N ALA A 93 53.27 14.37 10.54
CA ALA A 93 54.13 14.60 9.39
C ALA A 93 55.05 15.82 9.61
N PHE A 94 54.54 16.88 10.22
CA PHE A 94 55.30 18.02 10.62
C PHE A 94 56.44 17.65 11.60
N ALA A 95 56.17 16.88 12.63
CA ALA A 95 57.17 16.42 13.58
C ALA A 95 58.29 15.63 12.88
N LEU A 96 57.93 14.70 12.00
CA LEU A 96 58.88 13.87 11.25
C LEU A 96 59.75 14.72 10.31
N ILE A 97 59.17 15.64 9.55
CA ILE A 97 59.88 16.51 8.61
C ILE A 97 60.83 17.43 9.36
N ARG A 98 60.40 17.99 10.49
CA ARG A 98 61.22 18.89 11.31
C ARG A 98 62.45 18.15 11.84
N THR A 99 62.30 16.90 12.35
CA THR A 99 63.40 16.06 12.81
C THR A 99 64.36 15.72 11.66
N ALA A 100 63.83 15.38 10.49
CA ALA A 100 64.61 15.04 9.31
C ALA A 100 65.45 16.21 8.79
N LEU A 101 64.89 17.43 8.84
CA LEU A 101 65.57 18.68 8.40
C LEU A 101 66.53 19.23 9.46
N LYS A 102 66.72 18.57 10.61
CA LYS A 102 67.59 19.00 11.71
C LYS A 102 67.33 20.42 12.21
N PHE A 103 66.07 20.86 12.18
CA PHE A 103 65.70 22.13 12.85
C PHE A 103 65.87 21.96 14.36
N PRO A 104 66.07 23.06 15.12
CA PRO A 104 66.14 22.99 16.57
C PRO A 104 64.90 22.28 17.12
N ASP A 105 65.08 21.10 17.78
CA ASP A 105 64.03 20.22 18.17
C ASP A 105 63.19 20.79 19.33
N PHE A 106 61.87 20.68 19.22
CA PHE A 106 60.99 20.82 20.34
C PHE A 106 61.04 19.50 21.16
N ALA A 107 60.84 19.62 22.44
CA ALA A 107 60.73 18.42 23.26
C ALA A 107 59.58 17.52 22.79
N PRO A 108 59.75 16.18 22.81
CA PRO A 108 58.72 15.25 22.28
C PRO A 108 57.31 15.46 22.81
N SER A 109 57.17 15.90 24.07
CA SER A 109 55.87 16.21 24.67
C SER A 109 55.12 17.33 23.96
N ILE A 110 55.79 18.31 23.37
CA ILE A 110 55.18 19.40 22.58
C ILE A 110 54.49 18.84 21.34
N TYR A 111 55.13 17.91 20.63
CA TYR A 111 54.55 17.27 19.45
C TYR A 111 53.31 16.47 19.80
N ILE A 112 53.39 15.67 20.88
CA ILE A 112 52.23 14.86 21.33
C ILE A 112 51.04 15.75 21.69
N MET A 113 51.27 16.79 22.45
CA MET A 113 50.21 17.74 22.82
C MET A 113 49.67 18.51 21.62
N ALA A 114 50.51 18.94 20.70
CA ALA A 114 50.09 19.63 19.50
C ALA A 114 49.22 18.73 18.58
N VAL A 115 49.54 17.45 18.44
CA VAL A 115 48.71 16.47 17.73
C VAL A 115 47.31 16.38 18.31
N LEU A 116 47.20 16.20 19.64
CA LEU A 116 45.91 16.04 20.32
C LEU A 116 45.08 17.36 20.25
N LEU A 117 45.72 18.50 20.52
CA LEU A 117 45.04 19.78 20.52
C LEU A 117 44.62 20.23 19.13
N SER A 118 45.39 19.96 18.09
CA SER A 118 45.02 20.28 16.71
C SER A 118 43.81 19.48 16.25
N GLY A 119 43.76 18.16 16.54
CA GLY A 119 42.63 17.31 16.22
C GLY A 119 41.36 17.78 16.91
N ALA A 120 41.42 17.98 18.23
CA ALA A 120 40.29 18.46 19.02
C ALA A 120 39.83 19.86 18.62
N GLY A 121 40.77 20.78 18.41
CA GLY A 121 40.50 22.18 18.06
C GLY A 121 39.82 22.34 16.71
N VAL A 122 40.28 21.64 15.67
CA VAL A 122 39.67 21.70 14.33
C VAL A 122 38.26 21.12 14.37
N VAL A 123 38.02 20.01 15.09
CA VAL A 123 36.69 19.47 15.27
C VAL A 123 35.78 20.44 16.02
N ALA A 124 36.29 21.07 17.10
CA ALA A 124 35.53 22.03 17.89
C ALA A 124 35.08 23.24 17.02
N VAL A 125 35.99 23.81 16.22
CA VAL A 125 35.63 24.89 15.28
C VAL A 125 34.55 24.46 14.31
N ARG A 126 34.66 23.25 13.74
CA ARG A 126 33.64 22.73 12.83
C ARG A 126 32.27 22.55 13.52
N MET A 127 32.26 22.08 14.77
CA MET A 127 31.03 21.91 15.54
C MET A 127 30.39 23.27 15.93
N VAL A 128 31.19 24.23 16.32
CA VAL A 128 30.71 25.61 16.59
C VAL A 128 30.11 26.23 15.32
N LEU A 129 30.76 26.15 14.20
CA LEU A 129 30.25 26.67 12.94
C LEU A 129 28.99 25.94 12.49
N ARG A 130 28.89 24.65 12.74
CA ARG A 130 27.67 23.86 12.49
C ARG A 130 26.50 24.37 13.35
N THR A 131 26.73 24.62 14.64
CA THR A 131 25.67 25.11 15.56
C THR A 131 25.25 26.54 15.24
N LEU A 132 26.19 27.42 14.89
CA LEU A 132 25.92 28.81 14.51
C LEU A 132 25.16 28.93 13.17
N ARG A 133 25.43 28.04 12.21
CA ARG A 133 24.76 28.01 10.91
C ARG A 133 23.45 27.28 10.90
N ARG A 134 23.22 26.33 11.81
CA ARG A 134 21.90 25.78 12.02
C ARG A 134 21.02 26.93 12.47
N LYS A 135 20.03 27.29 11.64
CA LYS A 135 18.99 28.22 12.06
C LYS A 135 18.51 27.78 13.44
N PRO A 136 18.47 28.71 14.43
CA PRO A 136 17.98 28.34 15.74
C PRO A 136 16.63 27.68 15.56
N TRP A 137 16.49 26.49 16.14
CA TRP A 137 15.25 25.74 16.13
C TRP A 137 14.22 26.62 16.85
N LYS A 138 13.51 27.44 16.08
CA LYS A 138 12.32 28.12 16.61
C LYS A 138 11.40 26.98 17.02
N GLY A 139 11.29 26.79 18.32
CA GLY A 139 10.32 25.86 18.87
C GLY A 139 9.01 26.09 18.13
N ILE A 140 8.36 25.04 17.68
CA ILE A 140 7.08 25.16 16.98
C ILE A 140 6.15 25.79 18.02
N THR A 141 5.94 27.10 17.94
CA THR A 141 4.84 27.73 18.66
C THR A 141 3.55 27.11 18.13
N PRO A 142 2.62 26.68 18.98
CA PRO A 142 1.32 26.23 18.55
C PRO A 142 0.68 27.38 17.78
N LYS A 143 0.66 27.32 16.44
CA LYS A 143 -0.24 28.16 15.66
C LYS A 143 -1.64 27.59 15.92
N SER A 144 -2.60 28.45 16.19
CA SER A 144 -3.97 28.10 16.61
C SER A 144 -4.72 27.15 15.64
N ASN A 145 -4.11 26.78 14.52
CA ASN A 145 -4.69 25.97 13.45
C ASN A 145 -3.96 24.63 13.18
N ARG A 146 -3.10 24.15 14.08
CA ARG A 146 -2.42 22.84 13.89
C ARG A 146 -3.06 21.78 14.77
N ASN A 147 -3.22 20.58 14.19
CA ASN A 147 -3.80 19.41 14.86
C ASN A 147 -2.78 18.77 15.82
N ASN A 148 -3.12 18.65 17.10
CA ASN A 148 -2.35 17.87 18.06
C ASN A 148 -2.21 16.45 17.55
N THR A 149 -0.96 16.00 17.39
CA THR A 149 -0.65 14.73 16.74
C THR A 149 0.13 13.81 17.67
N MET A 150 -0.33 12.59 17.84
CA MET A 150 0.38 11.50 18.50
C MET A 150 1.05 10.64 17.42
N ILE A 151 2.30 10.25 17.66
CA ILE A 151 3.05 9.38 16.74
C ILE A 151 3.22 8.02 17.41
N ILE A 152 2.88 6.96 16.70
CA ILE A 152 3.08 5.58 17.14
C ILE A 152 4.35 5.02 16.51
N GLY A 153 5.33 4.71 17.37
CA GLY A 153 6.67 4.30 16.97
C GLY A 153 7.71 5.42 17.09
N ALA A 154 8.88 5.10 17.64
CA ALA A 154 10.04 6.00 17.81
C ALA A 154 11.27 5.48 17.04
N GLY A 155 11.06 4.89 15.86
CA GLY A 155 12.09 4.40 14.94
C GLY A 155 12.49 5.44 13.89
N ASP A 156 13.23 5.00 12.86
CA ASP A 156 13.75 5.85 11.79
C ASP A 156 12.62 6.56 11.02
N ALA A 157 11.50 5.87 10.77
CA ALA A 157 10.35 6.46 10.11
C ALA A 157 9.76 7.65 10.91
N ALA A 158 9.68 7.52 12.24
CA ALA A 158 9.25 8.61 13.12
C ALA A 158 10.28 9.76 13.15
N ASN A 159 11.58 9.45 13.14
CA ASN A 159 12.63 10.45 13.04
C ASN A 159 12.48 11.31 11.78
N ILE A 160 12.31 10.68 10.61
CA ILE A 160 12.12 11.36 9.33
C ILE A 160 10.84 12.21 9.38
N LEU A 161 9.73 11.62 9.83
CA LEU A 161 8.44 12.28 9.95
C LEU A 161 8.51 13.55 10.81
N ILE A 162 9.03 13.44 12.04
CA ILE A 162 9.08 14.56 12.99
C ILE A 162 10.02 15.65 12.49
N HIS A 163 11.13 15.28 11.86
CA HIS A 163 12.04 16.23 11.26
C HIS A 163 11.33 17.06 10.17
N GLU A 164 10.57 16.41 9.29
CA GLU A 164 9.90 17.11 8.19
C GLU A 164 8.69 17.93 8.66
N ILE A 165 7.88 17.43 9.62
CA ILE A 165 6.81 18.23 10.24
C ILE A 165 7.40 19.51 10.85
N LYS A 166 8.60 19.42 11.43
CA LYS A 166 9.25 20.56 12.08
C LYS A 166 9.91 21.52 11.10
N THR A 167 10.34 21.05 9.95
CA THR A 167 11.01 21.87 8.92
C THR A 167 10.07 22.46 7.88
N SER A 168 8.87 21.86 7.71
CA SER A 168 7.88 22.31 6.72
C SER A 168 6.76 23.12 7.38
N PRO A 169 6.69 24.45 7.16
CA PRO A 169 5.67 25.32 7.76
C PRO A 169 4.23 25.00 7.26
N ALA A 170 4.10 24.33 6.12
CA ALA A 170 2.83 24.01 5.47
C ALA A 170 2.10 22.79 6.09
N MET A 171 2.73 22.04 7.01
CA MET A 171 2.10 20.87 7.60
C MET A 171 1.13 21.24 8.73
N GLU A 172 -0.05 20.62 8.70
CA GLU A 172 -1.14 20.79 9.66
C GLU A 172 -0.88 20.11 11.02
N TYR A 173 0.19 19.30 11.14
CA TYR A 173 0.46 18.44 12.30
C TYR A 173 1.31 19.14 13.33
N TYR A 174 0.96 18.94 14.62
CA TYR A 174 1.77 19.32 15.77
C TYR A 174 2.08 18.08 16.62
N PRO A 175 3.30 17.51 16.53
CA PRO A 175 3.65 16.31 17.30
C PRO A 175 3.79 16.64 18.79
N VAL A 176 2.85 16.14 19.59
CA VAL A 176 2.77 16.37 21.03
C VAL A 176 3.54 15.28 21.78
N CYS A 177 3.38 14.03 21.37
CA CYS A 177 3.96 12.87 22.06
C CYS A 177 4.18 11.69 21.10
N ILE A 178 4.99 10.74 21.57
CA ILE A 178 5.27 9.48 20.90
C ILE A 178 4.94 8.33 21.85
N LEU A 179 4.40 7.24 21.31
CA LEU A 179 4.26 5.96 22.01
C LEU A 179 5.09 4.90 21.28
N ASP A 180 5.86 4.10 22.04
CA ASP A 180 6.68 3.00 21.50
C ASP A 180 6.74 1.86 22.54
N ASP A 181 6.61 0.61 22.08
CA ASP A 181 6.59 -0.55 22.96
C ASP A 181 7.99 -0.97 23.45
N SER A 182 9.05 -0.50 22.78
CA SER A 182 10.43 -0.81 23.15
C SER A 182 10.79 -0.18 24.50
N PRO A 183 11.22 -0.99 25.50
CA PRO A 183 11.61 -0.48 26.81
C PRO A 183 12.80 0.49 26.75
N ASP A 184 13.72 0.30 25.81
CA ASP A 184 14.94 1.09 25.65
C ASP A 184 14.65 2.54 25.22
N LYS A 185 13.50 2.76 24.58
CA LYS A 185 13.08 4.07 24.10
C LYS A 185 12.22 4.85 25.08
N LYS A 186 11.84 4.23 26.20
CA LYS A 186 11.02 4.87 27.23
C LYS A 186 11.75 6.09 27.81
N ARG A 187 11.05 7.22 27.90
CA ARG A 187 11.57 8.53 28.35
C ARG A 187 12.61 9.18 27.42
N SER A 188 12.89 8.60 26.25
CA SER A 188 13.73 9.27 25.25
C SER A 188 12.99 10.41 24.56
N THR A 189 13.70 11.20 23.76
CA THR A 189 13.14 12.28 22.96
C THR A 189 13.59 12.16 21.51
N VAL A 190 12.66 12.33 20.58
CA VAL A 190 12.95 12.38 19.15
C VAL A 190 12.69 13.81 18.68
N TYR A 191 13.74 14.52 18.30
CA TYR A 191 13.67 15.95 17.96
C TYR A 191 12.88 16.80 18.98
N GLY A 192 13.04 16.51 20.29
CA GLY A 192 12.34 17.23 21.37
C GLY A 192 10.89 16.81 21.61
N VAL A 193 10.36 15.80 20.91
CA VAL A 193 9.07 15.16 21.21
C VAL A 193 9.33 13.95 22.13
N LYS A 194 8.64 13.89 23.26
CA LYS A 194 8.88 12.87 24.29
C LYS A 194 8.19 11.55 23.95
N VAL A 195 8.89 10.42 24.19
CA VAL A 195 8.29 9.09 24.26
C VAL A 195 7.71 8.89 25.67
N ILE A 196 6.38 8.92 25.77
CA ILE A 196 5.68 8.98 27.06
C ILE A 196 5.17 7.64 27.57
N GLY A 197 5.08 6.62 26.71
CA GLY A 197 4.59 5.30 27.10
C GLY A 197 4.58 4.28 25.98
N LYS A 198 3.93 3.14 26.27
CA LYS A 198 3.68 2.05 25.35
C LYS A 198 2.36 2.25 24.59
N CYS A 199 2.14 1.47 23.53
CA CYS A 199 0.92 1.51 22.73
C CYS A 199 -0.34 1.03 23.45
N ASP A 200 -0.21 0.41 24.63
CA ASP A 200 -1.35 0.06 25.51
C ASP A 200 -2.08 1.30 26.06
N LYS A 201 -1.41 2.46 26.09
CA LYS A 201 -1.93 3.74 26.63
C LYS A 201 -2.48 4.70 25.58
N ILE A 202 -2.72 4.25 24.35
CA ILE A 202 -3.18 5.10 23.24
C ILE A 202 -4.45 5.88 23.63
N GLU A 203 -5.44 5.22 24.21
CA GLU A 203 -6.74 5.81 24.57
C GLU A 203 -6.58 6.89 25.64
N GLU A 204 -5.88 6.59 26.75
CA GLU A 204 -5.59 7.51 27.85
C GLU A 204 -4.82 8.77 27.39
N VAL A 205 -3.80 8.53 26.55
CA VAL A 205 -2.93 9.60 26.04
C VAL A 205 -3.67 10.48 25.05
N ALA A 206 -4.51 9.90 24.19
CA ALA A 206 -5.30 10.66 23.23
C ALA A 206 -6.22 11.66 23.92
N GLU A 207 -6.90 11.25 24.97
CA GLU A 207 -7.77 12.11 25.77
C GLU A 207 -6.97 13.18 26.54
N LYS A 208 -5.94 12.77 27.29
CA LYS A 208 -5.12 13.65 28.13
C LYS A 208 -4.47 14.80 27.36
N TYR A 209 -4.01 14.57 26.13
CA TYR A 209 -3.31 15.56 25.32
C TYR A 209 -4.19 16.16 24.22
N ASN A 210 -5.49 15.90 24.23
CA ASN A 210 -6.46 16.36 23.24
C ASN A 210 -5.94 16.13 21.81
N ILE A 211 -5.57 14.86 21.52
CA ILE A 211 -5.03 14.44 20.23
C ILE A 211 -6.18 14.42 19.21
N LYS A 212 -5.94 15.01 18.06
CA LYS A 212 -6.86 14.97 16.92
C LYS A 212 -6.41 14.02 15.83
N THR A 213 -5.10 13.82 15.70
CA THR A 213 -4.53 12.94 14.65
C THR A 213 -3.53 11.98 15.28
N ILE A 214 -3.60 10.72 14.86
CA ILE A 214 -2.63 9.68 15.20
C ILE A 214 -1.91 9.26 13.92
N ILE A 215 -0.56 9.27 13.94
CA ILE A 215 0.23 8.81 12.79
C ILE A 215 0.97 7.53 13.17
N PHE A 216 0.64 6.44 12.50
CA PHE A 216 1.32 5.15 12.67
C PHE A 216 2.63 5.15 11.88
N ALA A 217 3.76 5.16 12.61
CA ALA A 217 5.11 5.28 12.07
C ALA A 217 5.98 4.06 12.36
N ILE A 218 5.42 2.84 12.29
CA ILE A 218 6.12 1.55 12.42
C ILE A 218 5.93 0.73 11.13
N PRO A 219 6.62 1.04 10.03
CA PRO A 219 6.47 0.32 8.76
C PRO A 219 6.86 -1.16 8.85
N SER A 220 7.70 -1.53 9.81
CA SER A 220 8.19 -2.88 10.06
C SER A 220 7.31 -3.71 11.00
N ALA A 221 6.19 -3.17 11.49
CA ALA A 221 5.29 -3.91 12.36
C ALA A 221 4.67 -5.10 11.61
N THR A 222 4.51 -6.24 12.31
CA THR A 222 3.76 -7.36 11.75
C THR A 222 2.29 -6.95 11.55
N PRO A 223 1.59 -7.52 10.57
CA PRO A 223 0.19 -7.19 10.29
C PRO A 223 -0.73 -7.36 11.50
N GLU A 224 -0.51 -8.40 12.30
CA GLU A 224 -1.26 -8.68 13.53
C GLU A 224 -1.07 -7.53 14.54
N ARG A 225 0.21 -7.14 14.77
CA ARG A 225 0.54 -6.05 15.70
C ARG A 225 0.02 -4.71 15.19
N LYS A 226 0.14 -4.47 13.88
CA LYS A 226 -0.44 -3.29 13.23
C LYS A 226 -1.96 -3.26 13.43
N GLY A 227 -2.66 -4.36 13.16
CA GLY A 227 -4.10 -4.48 13.34
C GLY A 227 -4.54 -4.25 14.79
N GLU A 228 -3.79 -4.77 15.78
CA GLU A 228 -4.06 -4.54 17.21
C GLU A 228 -3.95 -3.05 17.58
N ILE A 229 -2.84 -2.42 17.19
CA ILE A 229 -2.61 -0.99 17.48
C ILE A 229 -3.68 -0.13 16.79
N LEU A 230 -4.01 -0.42 15.52
CA LEU A 230 -5.03 0.33 14.78
C LEU A 230 -6.42 0.18 15.38
N ARG A 231 -6.79 -1.00 15.90
CA ARG A 231 -8.03 -1.19 16.65
C ARG A 231 -8.10 -0.35 17.93
N ARG A 232 -6.97 -0.15 18.63
CA ARG A 232 -6.90 0.77 19.76
C ARG A 232 -7.01 2.22 19.32
N CYS A 233 -6.32 2.59 18.24
CA CYS A 233 -6.44 3.94 17.66
C CYS A 233 -7.88 4.26 17.25
N SER A 234 -8.61 3.31 16.67
CA SER A 234 -9.99 3.53 16.24
C SER A 234 -10.97 3.82 17.40
N LYS A 235 -10.65 3.39 18.64
CA LYS A 235 -11.47 3.71 19.81
C LYS A 235 -11.32 5.15 20.30
N THR A 236 -10.28 5.87 19.88
CA THR A 236 -9.99 7.24 20.34
C THR A 236 -10.81 8.32 19.63
N GLY A 237 -11.49 8.01 18.54
CA GLY A 237 -12.15 9.02 17.68
C GLY A 237 -11.20 9.97 16.95
N CYS A 238 -9.88 9.72 16.99
CA CYS A 238 -8.89 10.52 16.28
C CYS A 238 -8.79 10.10 14.80
N VAL A 239 -8.44 11.03 13.92
CA VAL A 239 -8.07 10.71 12.54
C VAL A 239 -6.79 9.90 12.54
N VAL A 240 -6.82 8.68 12.01
CA VAL A 240 -5.65 7.80 11.99
C VAL A 240 -5.04 7.75 10.59
N LYS A 241 -3.72 8.00 10.52
CA LYS A 241 -2.94 8.02 9.28
C LYS A 241 -1.73 7.09 9.39
N THR A 242 -1.21 6.63 8.26
CA THR A 242 -0.04 5.76 8.20
C THR A 242 1.01 6.27 7.22
N LEU A 243 2.26 5.92 7.46
CA LEU A 243 3.36 6.17 6.53
C LEU A 243 3.47 5.03 5.51
N PRO A 244 3.83 5.32 4.24
CA PRO A 244 4.24 4.30 3.28
C PRO A 244 5.47 3.53 3.78
N SER A 245 5.73 2.34 3.26
CA SER A 245 6.96 1.60 3.58
C SER A 245 8.20 2.38 3.13
N ILE A 246 9.33 2.19 3.83
CA ILE A 246 10.60 2.88 3.52
C ILE A 246 11.05 2.64 2.08
N GLY A 247 10.84 1.44 1.52
CA GLY A 247 11.12 1.12 0.12
C GLY A 247 10.28 1.98 -0.84
N GLN A 248 9.00 2.17 -0.57
CA GLN A 248 8.11 3.03 -1.37
C GLN A 248 8.46 4.53 -1.25
N MET A 249 9.13 4.95 -0.18
CA MET A 249 9.63 6.32 -0.01
C MET A 249 10.89 6.58 -0.84
N ILE A 250 11.73 5.55 -1.07
CA ILE A 250 13.00 5.66 -1.80
C ILE A 250 12.80 5.63 -3.31
N ASP A 251 11.93 4.74 -3.81
CA ASP A 251 11.68 4.55 -5.26
C ASP A 251 10.92 5.70 -5.94
N LYS A 252 10.17 6.47 -5.19
CA LYS A 252 9.51 7.68 -5.70
C LYS A 252 10.14 8.85 -4.98
N LYS A 253 10.61 9.89 -5.68
CA LYS A 253 10.96 11.22 -5.17
C LYS A 253 9.79 11.89 -4.43
N MET A 254 9.17 11.17 -3.49
CA MET A 254 7.95 11.55 -2.80
C MET A 254 8.30 12.06 -1.41
N GLY A 255 8.12 13.37 -1.21
CA GLY A 255 8.06 13.96 0.11
C GLY A 255 6.90 13.38 0.94
N LEU A 256 6.87 13.67 2.23
CA LEU A 256 5.83 13.28 3.19
C LEU A 256 4.40 13.82 2.88
N SER A 257 4.15 14.40 1.70
CA SER A 257 2.81 14.63 1.17
C SER A 257 1.97 13.34 1.06
N ASN A 258 2.58 12.17 1.29
CA ASN A 258 1.95 10.83 1.21
C ASN A 258 1.59 10.22 2.57
N ILE A 259 1.42 11.02 3.61
CA ILE A 259 0.68 10.56 4.80
C ILE A 259 -0.72 10.21 4.34
N ARG A 260 -1.00 8.90 4.21
CA ARG A 260 -2.28 8.41 3.72
C ARG A 260 -3.22 8.06 4.86
N SER A 261 -4.52 8.20 4.62
CA SER A 261 -5.53 7.58 5.47
C SER A 261 -5.29 6.07 5.52
N ILE A 262 -5.59 5.44 6.66
CA ILE A 262 -5.49 3.99 6.79
C ILE A 262 -6.43 3.34 5.79
N ASN A 263 -5.91 2.37 5.05
CA ASN A 263 -6.74 1.54 4.21
C ASN A 263 -7.52 0.56 5.09
N ILE A 264 -8.70 0.20 4.63
CA ILE A 264 -9.56 -0.77 5.30
C ILE A 264 -8.91 -2.16 5.36
N GLU A 265 -8.04 -2.46 4.41
CA GLU A 265 -7.21 -3.66 4.38
C GLU A 265 -6.33 -3.80 5.62
N ASP A 266 -5.85 -2.66 6.15
CA ASP A 266 -5.07 -2.59 7.40
C ASP A 266 -5.90 -3.02 8.64
N LEU A 267 -7.25 -3.02 8.54
CA LEU A 267 -8.16 -3.43 9.63
C LEU A 267 -8.49 -4.92 9.64
N LEU A 268 -8.26 -5.64 8.55
CA LEU A 268 -8.51 -7.09 8.50
C LEU A 268 -7.65 -7.85 9.52
N GLY A 269 -6.55 -7.24 9.99
CA GLY A 269 -5.72 -7.76 11.09
C GLY A 269 -5.00 -9.07 10.76
N ARG A 270 -4.99 -9.47 9.50
CA ARG A 270 -4.23 -10.62 9.00
C ARG A 270 -3.14 -10.18 8.02
N PRO A 271 -2.02 -10.90 7.93
CA PRO A 271 -1.02 -10.63 6.92
C PRO A 271 -1.63 -10.76 5.52
N PRO A 272 -1.29 -9.87 4.57
CA PRO A 272 -1.59 -10.11 3.17
C PRO A 272 -1.00 -11.46 2.76
N ILE A 273 -1.80 -12.28 2.13
CA ILE A 273 -1.36 -13.58 1.61
C ILE A 273 -0.36 -13.30 0.49
N LYS A 274 0.93 -13.52 0.77
CA LYS A 274 1.97 -13.44 -0.25
C LYS A 274 2.14 -14.82 -0.89
N ILE A 275 1.53 -15.00 -2.03
CA ILE A 275 1.75 -16.18 -2.86
C ILE A 275 2.99 -15.90 -3.71
N LYS A 276 3.97 -16.82 -3.67
CA LYS A 276 5.07 -16.79 -4.62
C LYS A 276 4.54 -17.33 -5.96
N LEU A 277 4.05 -16.42 -6.79
CA LEU A 277 3.51 -16.75 -8.10
C LEU A 277 4.61 -17.20 -9.07
N ASP A 278 5.85 -16.73 -8.91
CA ASP A 278 6.97 -16.99 -9.83
C ASP A 278 7.15 -18.47 -10.18
N SER A 279 6.95 -19.38 -9.20
CA SER A 279 7.07 -20.84 -9.43
C SER A 279 5.85 -21.49 -10.08
N VAL A 280 4.75 -20.75 -10.25
CA VAL A 280 3.45 -21.30 -10.68
C VAL A 280 3.01 -20.66 -12.00
N MET A 281 3.57 -19.50 -12.36
CA MET A 281 3.14 -18.70 -13.51
C MET A 281 3.84 -19.03 -14.84
N ASP A 282 4.72 -20.04 -14.85
CA ASP A 282 5.37 -20.49 -16.10
C ASP A 282 4.36 -20.82 -17.21
N TYR A 283 3.13 -21.25 -16.85
CA TYR A 283 2.09 -21.55 -17.81
C TYR A 283 1.55 -20.31 -18.55
N VAL A 284 1.73 -19.11 -18.02
CA VAL A 284 1.33 -17.83 -18.64
C VAL A 284 2.45 -17.26 -19.50
N SER A 285 3.70 -17.54 -19.13
CA SER A 285 4.88 -17.00 -19.81
C SER A 285 4.91 -17.40 -21.29
N GLY A 286 5.11 -16.43 -22.17
CA GLY A 286 5.12 -16.63 -23.62
C GLY A 286 3.76 -16.95 -24.24
N LYS A 287 2.65 -16.96 -23.49
CA LYS A 287 1.30 -17.26 -23.97
C LYS A 287 0.51 -16.00 -24.31
N THR A 288 -0.47 -16.16 -25.21
CA THR A 288 -1.48 -15.13 -25.46
C THR A 288 -2.62 -15.31 -24.44
N VAL A 289 -2.83 -14.31 -23.60
CA VAL A 289 -3.85 -14.33 -22.53
C VAL A 289 -4.96 -13.33 -22.84
N LEU A 290 -6.21 -13.78 -22.77
CA LEU A 290 -7.41 -12.94 -22.91
C LEU A 290 -8.09 -12.78 -21.55
N VAL A 291 -8.31 -11.53 -21.13
CA VAL A 291 -9.10 -11.20 -19.94
C VAL A 291 -10.38 -10.49 -20.36
N THR A 292 -11.52 -11.15 -20.21
CA THR A 292 -12.82 -10.50 -20.43
C THR A 292 -13.27 -9.77 -19.18
N GLY A 293 -13.90 -8.61 -19.34
CA GLY A 293 -14.17 -7.71 -18.20
C GLY A 293 -12.88 -7.14 -17.61
N GLY A 294 -11.84 -6.96 -18.45
CA GLY A 294 -10.50 -6.58 -18.02
C GLY A 294 -10.37 -5.15 -17.46
N GLY A 295 -11.38 -4.29 -17.68
CA GLY A 295 -11.50 -2.98 -17.04
C GLY A 295 -12.18 -3.02 -15.65
N GLY A 296 -12.76 -4.16 -15.27
CA GLY A 296 -13.38 -4.36 -13.95
C GLY A 296 -12.36 -4.49 -12.82
N SER A 297 -12.84 -4.50 -11.56
CA SER A 297 -11.96 -4.58 -10.38
C SER A 297 -11.09 -5.84 -10.34
N ILE A 298 -11.66 -7.01 -10.65
CA ILE A 298 -10.92 -8.28 -10.71
C ILE A 298 -10.13 -8.36 -12.02
N GLY A 299 -10.77 -8.03 -13.16
CA GLY A 299 -10.12 -8.13 -14.47
C GLY A 299 -8.89 -7.24 -14.61
N SER A 300 -8.93 -6.00 -14.08
CA SER A 300 -7.77 -5.10 -14.12
C SER A 300 -6.60 -5.60 -13.25
N GLU A 301 -6.90 -6.21 -12.11
CA GLU A 301 -5.87 -6.81 -11.28
C GLU A 301 -5.29 -8.10 -11.89
N LEU A 302 -6.13 -8.93 -12.53
CA LEU A 302 -5.64 -10.03 -13.35
C LEU A 302 -4.67 -9.54 -14.42
N CYS A 303 -5.01 -8.47 -15.12
CA CYS A 303 -4.13 -7.89 -16.14
C CYS A 303 -2.80 -7.41 -15.55
N ARG A 304 -2.79 -6.79 -14.34
CA ARG A 304 -1.56 -6.36 -13.67
C ARG A 304 -0.66 -7.55 -13.33
N GLN A 305 -1.21 -8.54 -12.63
CA GLN A 305 -0.40 -9.69 -12.18
C GLN A 305 0.04 -10.57 -13.36
N ILE A 306 -0.78 -10.72 -14.39
CA ILE A 306 -0.38 -11.44 -15.61
C ILE A 306 0.77 -10.71 -16.32
N ALA A 307 0.73 -9.37 -16.39
CA ALA A 307 1.79 -8.58 -17.03
C ALA A 307 3.15 -8.74 -16.36
N GLU A 308 3.20 -8.97 -15.03
CA GLU A 308 4.44 -9.24 -14.28
C GLU A 308 5.15 -10.54 -14.73
N HIS A 309 4.44 -11.46 -15.40
CA HIS A 309 4.94 -12.80 -15.75
C HIS A 309 5.19 -12.98 -17.27
N SER A 310 5.52 -11.91 -17.98
CA SER A 310 5.99 -11.90 -19.36
C SER A 310 5.10 -12.71 -20.34
N PRO A 311 3.79 -12.45 -20.45
CA PRO A 311 2.96 -13.05 -21.48
C PRO A 311 3.45 -12.61 -22.87
N HIS A 312 3.26 -13.46 -23.91
CA HIS A 312 3.53 -13.03 -25.28
C HIS A 312 2.61 -11.87 -25.70
N LYS A 313 1.33 -11.96 -25.32
CA LYS A 313 0.34 -10.92 -25.57
C LYS A 313 -0.74 -10.93 -24.48
N LEU A 314 -1.08 -9.76 -23.97
CA LEU A 314 -2.19 -9.57 -23.04
C LEU A 314 -3.34 -8.82 -23.73
N ILE A 315 -4.49 -9.48 -23.86
CA ILE A 315 -5.69 -8.93 -24.49
C ILE A 315 -6.70 -8.58 -23.43
N ILE A 316 -7.06 -7.30 -23.36
CA ILE A 316 -8.08 -6.75 -22.47
C ILE A 316 -9.35 -6.58 -23.29
N PHE A 317 -10.38 -7.37 -22.97
CA PHE A 317 -11.67 -7.30 -23.65
C PHE A 317 -12.73 -6.77 -22.68
N ASP A 318 -13.28 -5.59 -22.95
CA ASP A 318 -14.28 -4.96 -22.09
C ASP A 318 -15.32 -4.19 -22.91
N ILE A 319 -16.52 -4.05 -22.36
CA ILE A 319 -17.57 -3.22 -22.96
C ILE A 319 -17.39 -1.73 -22.60
N TYR A 320 -16.76 -1.43 -21.44
CA TYR A 320 -16.59 -0.08 -20.93
C TYR A 320 -15.20 0.48 -21.26
N GLU A 321 -15.15 1.35 -22.27
CA GLU A 321 -13.91 1.87 -22.84
C GLU A 321 -13.02 2.62 -21.83
N ASN A 322 -13.63 3.44 -20.93
CA ASN A 322 -12.84 4.27 -20.03
C ASN A 322 -12.01 3.45 -19.05
N ASN A 323 -12.58 2.39 -18.46
CA ASN A 323 -11.85 1.51 -17.57
C ASN A 323 -10.76 0.71 -18.32
N ALA A 324 -11.08 0.23 -19.54
CA ALA A 324 -10.13 -0.47 -20.40
C ALA A 324 -8.97 0.44 -20.80
N TYR A 325 -9.23 1.71 -21.12
CA TYR A 325 -8.22 2.73 -21.41
C TYR A 325 -7.33 3.02 -20.19
N ASN A 326 -7.91 3.13 -19.00
CA ASN A 326 -7.15 3.40 -17.79
C ASN A 326 -6.13 2.30 -17.49
N ILE A 327 -6.55 1.02 -17.53
CA ILE A 327 -5.63 -0.10 -17.30
C ILE A 327 -4.59 -0.24 -18.42
N GLN A 328 -4.95 0.04 -19.68
CA GLN A 328 -3.97 0.07 -20.76
C GLN A 328 -2.85 1.07 -20.51
N ASN A 329 -3.20 2.33 -20.18
CA ASN A 329 -2.20 3.37 -19.91
C ASN A 329 -1.33 3.06 -18.68
N GLU A 330 -1.90 2.40 -17.69
CA GLU A 330 -1.16 1.94 -16.53
C GLU A 330 -0.13 0.89 -16.94
N LEU A 331 -0.53 -0.15 -17.67
CA LEU A 331 0.34 -1.24 -18.09
C LEU A 331 1.43 -0.78 -19.07
N LEU A 332 1.11 0.07 -20.05
CA LEU A 332 2.11 0.64 -20.96
C LEU A 332 3.22 1.41 -20.24
N ARG A 333 2.91 1.98 -19.06
CA ARG A 333 3.88 2.70 -18.23
C ARG A 333 4.66 1.78 -17.31
N THR A 334 4.02 0.76 -16.73
CA THR A 334 4.63 -0.13 -15.73
C THR A 334 5.31 -1.34 -16.34
N HIS A 335 4.80 -1.83 -17.46
CA HIS A 335 5.28 -3.01 -18.20
C HIS A 335 5.36 -2.72 -19.70
N PRO A 336 6.25 -1.78 -20.13
CA PRO A 336 6.37 -1.38 -21.54
C PRO A 336 6.84 -2.51 -22.47
N GLU A 337 7.40 -3.59 -21.90
CA GLU A 337 7.85 -4.80 -22.59
C GLU A 337 6.70 -5.74 -23.00
N VAL A 338 5.51 -5.62 -22.41
CA VAL A 338 4.37 -6.49 -22.67
C VAL A 338 3.53 -5.95 -23.83
N ASP A 339 3.23 -6.80 -24.81
CA ASP A 339 2.31 -6.46 -25.90
C ASP A 339 0.86 -6.46 -25.39
N VAL A 340 0.37 -5.29 -24.97
CA VAL A 340 -0.99 -5.09 -24.44
C VAL A 340 -1.93 -4.63 -25.55
N LYS A 341 -3.00 -5.37 -25.77
CA LYS A 341 -4.06 -5.05 -26.73
C LYS A 341 -5.41 -4.85 -26.05
N VAL A 342 -6.00 -3.68 -26.17
CA VAL A 342 -7.37 -3.42 -25.73
C VAL A 342 -8.34 -3.59 -26.89
N LEU A 343 -9.40 -4.33 -26.64
CA LEU A 343 -10.49 -4.59 -27.58
C LEU A 343 -11.82 -4.26 -26.90
N ILE A 344 -12.54 -3.32 -27.45
CA ILE A 344 -13.89 -2.97 -26.97
C ILE A 344 -14.91 -3.89 -27.61
N GLY A 345 -15.77 -4.48 -26.76
CA GLY A 345 -16.83 -5.38 -27.20
C GLY A 345 -17.58 -6.01 -26.03
N SER A 346 -18.74 -6.55 -26.33
CA SER A 346 -19.59 -7.27 -25.38
C SER A 346 -19.41 -8.78 -25.52
N VAL A 347 -19.34 -9.50 -24.40
CA VAL A 347 -19.39 -10.99 -24.38
C VAL A 347 -20.73 -11.54 -24.89
N ARG A 348 -21.73 -10.69 -25.03
CA ARG A 348 -23.04 -11.02 -25.62
C ARG A 348 -22.99 -11.13 -27.16
N ASP A 349 -21.94 -10.60 -27.80
CA ASP A 349 -21.77 -10.57 -29.26
C ASP A 349 -20.89 -11.73 -29.74
N SER A 350 -21.53 -12.80 -30.26
CA SER A 350 -20.84 -13.98 -30.75
C SER A 350 -19.89 -13.66 -31.92
N LYS A 351 -20.30 -12.77 -32.85
CA LYS A 351 -19.48 -12.43 -34.02
C LYS A 351 -18.20 -11.70 -33.60
N ARG A 352 -18.34 -10.79 -32.62
CA ARG A 352 -17.18 -10.07 -32.05
C ARG A 352 -16.23 -11.02 -31.35
N LEU A 353 -16.74 -11.93 -30.50
CA LEU A 353 -15.93 -12.97 -29.85
C LEU A 353 -15.22 -13.86 -30.88
N GLU A 354 -15.95 -14.42 -31.85
CA GLU A 354 -15.34 -15.24 -32.90
C GLU A 354 -14.23 -14.50 -33.64
N SER A 355 -14.44 -13.24 -34.02
CA SER A 355 -13.41 -12.41 -34.65
C SER A 355 -12.16 -12.23 -33.79
N VAL A 356 -12.33 -12.06 -32.47
CA VAL A 356 -11.22 -11.93 -31.51
C VAL A 356 -10.46 -13.24 -31.39
N PHE A 357 -11.17 -14.35 -31.15
CA PHE A 357 -10.53 -15.67 -30.99
C PHE A 357 -9.85 -16.14 -32.28
N ALA A 358 -10.48 -15.95 -33.42
CA ALA A 358 -9.90 -16.28 -34.72
C ALA A 358 -8.64 -15.49 -35.06
N ARG A 359 -8.56 -14.24 -34.63
CA ARG A 359 -7.42 -13.36 -34.89
C ARG A 359 -6.25 -13.60 -33.97
N TYR A 360 -6.52 -13.83 -32.68
CA TYR A 360 -5.50 -13.80 -31.65
C TYR A 360 -5.17 -15.17 -31.04
N HIS A 361 -6.02 -16.18 -31.26
CA HIS A 361 -5.86 -17.54 -30.73
C HIS A 361 -5.39 -17.58 -29.28
N PRO A 362 -6.17 -17.01 -28.32
CA PRO A 362 -5.74 -16.95 -26.95
C PRO A 362 -5.53 -18.35 -26.36
N ASN A 363 -4.33 -18.60 -25.83
CA ASN A 363 -4.01 -19.84 -25.14
C ASN A 363 -4.77 -19.97 -23.82
N ILE A 364 -4.91 -18.84 -23.11
CA ILE A 364 -5.54 -18.79 -21.80
C ILE A 364 -6.61 -17.71 -21.80
N VAL A 365 -7.76 -18.01 -21.21
CA VAL A 365 -8.88 -17.07 -21.04
C VAL A 365 -9.24 -16.97 -19.58
N TYR A 366 -9.21 -15.74 -19.03
CA TYR A 366 -9.82 -15.41 -17.75
C TYR A 366 -11.13 -14.68 -17.99
N HIS A 367 -12.25 -15.33 -17.65
CA HIS A 367 -13.58 -14.80 -17.88
C HIS A 367 -14.14 -14.11 -16.63
N ALA A 368 -13.89 -12.78 -16.52
CA ALA A 368 -14.34 -11.94 -15.40
C ALA A 368 -15.51 -10.99 -15.79
N ALA A 369 -15.98 -11.03 -17.02
CA ALA A 369 -17.12 -10.22 -17.48
C ALA A 369 -18.43 -10.76 -16.92
N ALA A 370 -19.06 -10.02 -15.99
CA ALA A 370 -20.35 -10.39 -15.42
C ALA A 370 -21.08 -9.18 -14.82
N HIS A 371 -22.40 -9.20 -14.79
CA HIS A 371 -23.22 -8.35 -13.93
C HIS A 371 -23.28 -8.95 -12.52
N LYS A 372 -22.91 -8.16 -11.49
CA LYS A 372 -22.72 -8.67 -10.12
C LYS A 372 -23.63 -8.05 -9.07
N HIS A 373 -24.29 -6.94 -9.37
CA HIS A 373 -25.13 -6.23 -8.39
C HIS A 373 -26.45 -6.93 -8.18
N VAL A 374 -26.62 -7.60 -7.03
CA VAL A 374 -27.81 -8.39 -6.71
C VAL A 374 -29.10 -7.57 -6.87
N PRO A 375 -29.28 -6.38 -6.25
CA PRO A 375 -30.53 -5.63 -6.41
C PRO A 375 -30.85 -5.28 -7.86
N LEU A 376 -29.84 -4.81 -8.63
CA LEU A 376 -30.08 -4.45 -10.03
C LEU A 376 -30.44 -5.67 -10.89
N MET A 377 -29.88 -6.84 -10.59
CA MET A 377 -30.20 -8.06 -11.34
C MET A 377 -31.54 -8.63 -10.91
N GLU A 378 -31.96 -8.43 -9.68
CA GLU A 378 -33.32 -8.76 -9.26
C GLU A 378 -34.37 -7.95 -10.03
N ASP A 379 -34.11 -6.68 -10.31
CA ASP A 379 -34.98 -5.83 -11.11
C ASP A 379 -34.86 -6.10 -12.62
N ASN A 380 -33.73 -6.66 -13.06
CA ASN A 380 -33.43 -6.91 -14.49
C ASN A 380 -32.95 -8.36 -14.72
N PRO A 381 -33.79 -9.37 -14.44
CA PRO A 381 -33.37 -10.77 -14.53
C PRO A 381 -32.98 -11.20 -15.94
N ASN A 382 -33.63 -10.66 -16.98
CA ASN A 382 -33.31 -10.93 -18.37
C ASN A 382 -31.91 -10.48 -18.72
N GLU A 383 -31.46 -9.31 -18.21
CA GLU A 383 -30.10 -8.80 -18.46
C GLU A 383 -29.05 -9.66 -17.73
N ALA A 384 -29.37 -10.17 -16.52
CA ALA A 384 -28.50 -11.12 -15.84
C ALA A 384 -28.32 -12.41 -16.67
N VAL A 385 -29.38 -12.96 -17.22
CA VAL A 385 -29.34 -14.15 -18.09
C VAL A 385 -28.57 -13.86 -19.38
N LYS A 386 -28.91 -12.80 -20.11
CA LYS A 386 -28.24 -12.42 -21.37
C LYS A 386 -26.74 -12.26 -21.19
N ASN A 387 -26.32 -11.55 -20.14
CA ASN A 387 -24.91 -11.23 -19.93
C ASN A 387 -24.14 -12.37 -19.26
N ASN A 388 -24.62 -12.87 -18.14
CA ASN A 388 -23.87 -13.87 -17.38
C ASN A 388 -23.97 -15.26 -18.05
N VAL A 389 -25.17 -15.77 -18.30
CA VAL A 389 -25.35 -17.12 -18.85
C VAL A 389 -24.89 -17.16 -20.32
N PHE A 390 -25.53 -16.37 -21.18
CA PHE A 390 -25.24 -16.43 -22.62
C PHE A 390 -23.94 -15.76 -22.99
N GLY A 391 -23.48 -14.76 -22.23
CA GLY A 391 -22.12 -14.21 -22.41
C GLY A 391 -21.06 -15.25 -22.11
N THR A 392 -21.20 -16.01 -21.02
CA THR A 392 -20.31 -17.14 -20.70
C THR A 392 -20.37 -18.23 -21.75
N LEU A 393 -21.57 -18.68 -22.11
CA LEU A 393 -21.77 -19.74 -23.12
C LEU A 393 -21.11 -19.40 -24.46
N LYS A 394 -21.27 -18.16 -24.93
CA LYS A 394 -20.66 -17.69 -26.18
C LYS A 394 -19.15 -17.62 -26.10
N THR A 395 -18.61 -17.21 -24.95
CA THR A 395 -17.16 -17.14 -24.73
C THR A 395 -16.56 -18.53 -24.62
N VAL A 396 -17.22 -19.47 -23.94
CA VAL A 396 -16.84 -20.89 -23.84
C VAL A 396 -16.84 -21.54 -25.25
N ARG A 397 -17.91 -21.34 -26.04
CA ARG A 397 -17.97 -21.84 -27.42
C ARG A 397 -16.85 -21.31 -28.31
N ALA A 398 -16.49 -20.04 -28.14
CA ALA A 398 -15.37 -19.48 -28.88
C ALA A 398 -14.04 -20.07 -28.42
N ALA A 399 -13.84 -20.26 -27.12
CA ALA A 399 -12.64 -20.89 -26.55
C ALA A 399 -12.44 -22.32 -27.08
N ASP A 400 -13.49 -23.13 -27.02
CA ASP A 400 -13.52 -24.50 -27.54
C ASP A 400 -13.24 -24.54 -29.06
N LYS A 401 -13.98 -23.76 -29.86
CA LYS A 401 -13.87 -23.70 -31.32
C LYS A 401 -12.46 -23.34 -31.81
N PHE A 402 -11.75 -22.47 -31.10
CA PHE A 402 -10.45 -21.94 -31.50
C PHE A 402 -9.26 -22.54 -30.72
N GLY A 403 -9.48 -23.63 -29.96
CA GLY A 403 -8.44 -24.42 -29.32
C GLY A 403 -7.72 -23.70 -28.19
N THR A 404 -8.45 -22.97 -27.36
CA THR A 404 -7.91 -22.42 -26.10
C THR A 404 -7.42 -23.55 -25.22
N GLU A 405 -6.22 -23.43 -24.65
CA GLU A 405 -5.67 -24.46 -23.75
C GLU A 405 -6.41 -24.48 -22.40
N ARG A 406 -6.69 -23.30 -21.86
CA ARG A 406 -7.31 -23.16 -20.51
C ARG A 406 -8.28 -22.00 -20.43
N PHE A 407 -9.43 -22.25 -19.81
CA PHE A 407 -10.48 -21.26 -19.56
C PHE A 407 -10.83 -21.22 -18.08
N VAL A 408 -10.63 -20.06 -17.44
CA VAL A 408 -10.89 -19.84 -16.01
C VAL A 408 -12.09 -18.91 -15.83
N LEU A 409 -13.19 -19.43 -15.35
CA LEU A 409 -14.39 -18.66 -15.00
C LEU A 409 -14.25 -18.05 -13.61
N ILE A 410 -14.38 -16.73 -13.49
CA ILE A 410 -14.52 -16.06 -12.20
C ILE A 410 -15.93 -16.26 -11.69
N SER A 411 -16.09 -16.98 -10.58
CA SER A 411 -17.37 -17.23 -9.93
C SER A 411 -17.48 -16.58 -8.54
N THR A 412 -18.48 -16.93 -7.76
CA THR A 412 -18.80 -16.27 -6.49
C THR A 412 -19.41 -17.26 -5.50
N ASP A 413 -19.28 -16.98 -4.19
CA ASP A 413 -20.00 -17.63 -3.09
C ASP A 413 -21.52 -17.65 -3.28
N LYS A 414 -22.08 -16.65 -3.97
CA LYS A 414 -23.52 -16.52 -4.23
C LYS A 414 -24.08 -17.52 -5.24
N ALA A 415 -23.20 -18.25 -5.94
CA ALA A 415 -23.59 -19.39 -6.79
C ALA A 415 -23.98 -20.64 -5.97
N VAL A 416 -23.62 -20.67 -4.68
CA VAL A 416 -23.96 -21.76 -3.75
C VAL A 416 -25.36 -21.54 -3.18
N ASN A 417 -26.26 -22.51 -3.35
CA ASN A 417 -27.67 -22.42 -2.90
C ASN A 417 -28.27 -21.02 -3.16
N PRO A 418 -28.33 -20.58 -4.41
CA PRO A 418 -28.60 -19.17 -4.73
C PRO A 418 -30.00 -18.75 -4.26
N THR A 419 -30.08 -17.56 -3.64
CA THR A 419 -31.34 -16.92 -3.21
C THR A 419 -31.68 -15.71 -4.07
N ASN A 420 -30.88 -15.46 -5.11
CA ASN A 420 -31.05 -14.34 -6.02
C ASN A 420 -30.68 -14.76 -7.45
N ILE A 421 -31.22 -14.01 -8.42
CA ILE A 421 -31.04 -14.33 -9.85
C ILE A 421 -29.58 -14.19 -10.29
N MET A 422 -28.81 -13.23 -9.75
CA MET A 422 -27.40 -13.07 -10.08
C MET A 422 -26.60 -14.33 -9.69
N GLY A 423 -26.78 -14.82 -8.46
CA GLY A 423 -26.17 -16.06 -7.99
C GLY A 423 -26.60 -17.27 -8.82
N ALA A 424 -27.90 -17.40 -9.13
CA ALA A 424 -28.42 -18.46 -9.99
C ALA A 424 -27.81 -18.44 -11.40
N THR A 425 -27.65 -17.26 -12.02
CA THR A 425 -26.97 -17.13 -13.32
C THR A 425 -25.50 -17.53 -13.26
N LYS A 426 -24.79 -17.22 -12.14
CA LYS A 426 -23.40 -17.65 -11.95
C LYS A 426 -23.30 -19.17 -11.77
N ARG A 427 -24.29 -19.78 -11.08
CA ARG A 427 -24.38 -21.24 -10.98
C ARG A 427 -24.54 -21.88 -12.36
N ILE A 428 -25.40 -21.34 -13.22
CA ILE A 428 -25.52 -21.82 -14.61
C ILE A 428 -24.19 -21.68 -15.35
N CYS A 429 -23.44 -20.59 -15.14
CA CYS A 429 -22.11 -20.44 -15.75
C CYS A 429 -21.13 -21.54 -15.32
N GLU A 430 -21.13 -21.95 -14.06
CA GLU A 430 -20.33 -23.08 -13.57
C GLU A 430 -20.78 -24.39 -14.23
N MET A 431 -22.08 -24.63 -14.36
CA MET A 431 -22.62 -25.80 -15.07
C MET A 431 -22.20 -25.82 -16.55
N ILE A 432 -22.21 -24.66 -17.25
CA ILE A 432 -21.70 -24.54 -18.63
C ILE A 432 -20.23 -24.98 -18.71
N VAL A 433 -19.39 -24.46 -17.84
CA VAL A 433 -17.96 -24.75 -17.79
C VAL A 433 -17.71 -26.25 -17.54
N GLN A 434 -18.41 -26.84 -16.56
CA GLN A 434 -18.27 -28.25 -16.25
C GLN A 434 -18.76 -29.18 -17.36
N THR A 435 -19.87 -28.83 -18.03
CA THR A 435 -20.42 -29.62 -19.15
C THR A 435 -19.51 -29.57 -20.36
N TYR A 436 -19.03 -28.37 -20.73
CA TYR A 436 -18.11 -28.23 -21.87
C TYR A 436 -16.77 -28.95 -21.65
N ASN A 437 -16.27 -28.97 -20.41
CA ASN A 437 -15.03 -29.68 -20.11
C ASN A 437 -15.08 -31.19 -20.43
N LYS A 438 -16.25 -31.81 -20.40
CA LYS A 438 -16.40 -33.24 -20.69
C LYS A 438 -16.19 -33.59 -22.17
N HIS A 439 -16.34 -32.60 -23.06
CA HIS A 439 -16.39 -32.79 -24.52
C HIS A 439 -15.33 -31.98 -25.28
N SER A 440 -14.48 -31.25 -24.59
CA SER A 440 -13.49 -30.33 -25.19
C SER A 440 -12.09 -30.66 -24.72
N ASP A 441 -11.11 -30.38 -25.54
CA ASP A 441 -9.69 -30.43 -25.17
C ASP A 441 -9.25 -29.22 -24.37
N THR A 442 -10.10 -28.17 -24.27
CA THR A 442 -9.88 -27.02 -23.41
C THR A 442 -10.14 -27.38 -21.94
N GLU A 443 -9.19 -27.08 -21.07
CA GLU A 443 -9.38 -27.23 -19.62
C GLU A 443 -10.27 -26.10 -19.09
N PHE A 444 -11.56 -26.39 -18.89
CA PHE A 444 -12.52 -25.43 -18.36
C PHE A 444 -12.64 -25.58 -16.84
N VAL A 445 -12.41 -24.50 -16.09
CA VAL A 445 -12.51 -24.49 -14.64
C VAL A 445 -13.21 -23.22 -14.13
N ALA A 446 -13.76 -23.29 -12.92
CA ALA A 446 -14.34 -22.15 -12.23
C ALA A 446 -13.62 -21.89 -10.90
N VAL A 447 -13.57 -20.62 -10.48
CA VAL A 447 -13.00 -20.23 -9.19
C VAL A 447 -14.02 -19.38 -8.41
N ARG A 448 -14.45 -19.90 -7.26
CA ARG A 448 -15.37 -19.23 -6.32
C ARG A 448 -14.59 -18.50 -5.24
N PHE A 449 -15.02 -17.28 -4.94
CA PHE A 449 -14.60 -16.54 -3.76
C PHE A 449 -15.70 -15.59 -3.31
N GLY A 450 -15.60 -15.13 -2.07
CA GLY A 450 -16.56 -14.20 -1.46
C GLY A 450 -16.34 -12.75 -1.85
N ASN A 451 -16.59 -11.82 -0.91
CA ASN A 451 -16.47 -10.41 -1.22
C ASN A 451 -15.00 -9.96 -1.26
N VAL A 452 -14.71 -9.02 -2.15
CA VAL A 452 -13.40 -8.37 -2.22
C VAL A 452 -13.51 -6.91 -1.79
N LEU A 453 -12.54 -6.47 -0.98
CA LEU A 453 -12.51 -5.11 -0.43
C LEU A 453 -12.26 -4.07 -1.53
N GLY A 454 -12.97 -2.95 -1.44
CA GLY A 454 -12.72 -1.80 -2.31
C GLY A 454 -13.14 -1.98 -3.77
N SER A 455 -13.83 -3.09 -4.13
CA SER A 455 -14.34 -3.25 -5.50
C SER A 455 -15.44 -2.23 -5.83
N ASN A 456 -15.53 -1.84 -7.11
CA ASN A 456 -16.52 -0.87 -7.58
C ASN A 456 -17.95 -1.27 -7.17
N GLY A 457 -18.69 -0.32 -6.58
CA GLY A 457 -20.05 -0.51 -6.11
C GLY A 457 -20.19 -1.42 -4.87
N SER A 458 -19.09 -1.76 -4.18
CA SER A 458 -19.14 -2.53 -2.92
C SER A 458 -19.46 -1.65 -1.71
N VAL A 459 -19.69 -2.28 -0.57
CA VAL A 459 -20.11 -1.65 0.69
C VAL A 459 -19.12 -0.58 1.20
N VAL A 460 -17.81 -0.77 1.01
CA VAL A 460 -16.77 0.15 1.49
C VAL A 460 -16.80 1.52 0.78
N PRO A 461 -16.79 1.60 -0.56
CA PRO A 461 -16.99 2.86 -1.26
C PRO A 461 -18.33 3.53 -0.94
N LEU A 462 -19.40 2.75 -0.71
CA LEU A 462 -20.69 3.28 -0.30
C LEU A 462 -20.59 3.99 1.07
N PHE A 463 -20.07 3.29 2.08
CA PHE A 463 -19.91 3.85 3.42
C PHE A 463 -19.05 5.11 3.43
N ARG A 464 -17.95 5.12 2.67
CA ARG A 464 -17.10 6.33 2.55
C ARG A 464 -17.85 7.53 1.95
N ARG A 465 -18.70 7.31 0.93
CA ARG A 465 -19.52 8.37 0.36
C ARG A 465 -20.57 8.88 1.35
N GLN A 466 -21.25 7.97 2.04
CA GLN A 466 -22.24 8.33 3.06
C GLN A 466 -21.62 9.13 4.21
N ILE A 467 -20.43 8.74 4.68
CA ILE A 467 -19.69 9.47 5.72
C ILE A 467 -19.26 10.85 5.21
N ALA A 468 -18.76 10.95 3.97
CA ALA A 468 -18.37 12.23 3.37
C ALA A 468 -19.57 13.19 3.20
N GLY A 469 -20.78 12.65 2.99
CA GLY A 469 -22.03 13.39 2.96
C GLY A 469 -22.64 13.71 4.34
N GLY A 470 -21.97 13.36 5.44
CA GLY A 470 -22.48 13.61 6.80
C GLY A 470 -23.36 12.49 7.38
N GLY A 471 -23.50 11.35 6.69
CA GLY A 471 -24.28 10.19 7.11
C GLY A 471 -25.77 10.28 6.79
N PRO A 472 -26.60 9.36 7.27
CA PRO A 472 -26.22 8.16 8.02
C PRO A 472 -25.56 7.09 7.15
N VAL A 473 -24.79 6.19 7.80
CA VAL A 473 -24.33 4.96 7.15
C VAL A 473 -25.46 3.92 7.18
N THR A 474 -25.75 3.30 6.03
CA THR A 474 -26.84 2.33 5.92
C THR A 474 -26.31 0.89 5.95
N VAL A 475 -26.81 0.09 6.87
CA VAL A 475 -26.51 -1.34 7.02
C VAL A 475 -27.83 -2.12 6.89
N THR A 476 -27.84 -3.22 6.14
CA THR A 476 -29.06 -3.96 5.88
C THR A 476 -29.59 -4.69 7.12
N ASP A 477 -28.72 -5.41 7.84
CA ASP A 477 -29.09 -6.06 9.10
C ASP A 477 -27.90 -6.09 10.07
N LYS A 478 -28.15 -5.95 11.36
CA LYS A 478 -27.11 -5.97 12.40
C LYS A 478 -26.34 -7.30 12.49
N ARG A 479 -26.97 -8.38 12.09
CA ARG A 479 -26.43 -9.74 12.16
C ARG A 479 -25.62 -10.13 10.95
N ILE A 480 -25.68 -9.35 9.84
CA ILE A 480 -25.10 -9.74 8.58
C ILE A 480 -23.59 -9.85 8.68
N ILE A 481 -23.05 -10.97 8.21
CA ILE A 481 -21.62 -11.22 8.12
C ILE A 481 -21.23 -11.49 6.67
N ARG A 482 -19.99 -11.12 6.32
CA ARG A 482 -19.39 -11.42 5.02
C ARG A 482 -17.92 -11.78 5.20
N TYR A 483 -17.46 -12.64 4.30
CA TYR A 483 -16.03 -12.91 4.16
C TYR A 483 -15.40 -11.85 3.27
N PHE A 484 -14.21 -11.40 3.61
CA PHE A 484 -13.50 -10.40 2.85
C PHE A 484 -12.06 -10.80 2.55
N MET A 485 -11.66 -10.53 1.31
CA MET A 485 -10.29 -10.67 0.83
C MET A 485 -9.88 -9.39 0.09
N THR A 486 -8.60 -9.08 0.00
CA THR A 486 -8.15 -7.99 -0.88
C THR A 486 -8.22 -8.44 -2.33
N ILE A 487 -8.36 -7.50 -3.27
CA ILE A 487 -8.41 -7.82 -4.70
C ILE A 487 -7.11 -8.49 -5.16
N PRO A 488 -5.89 -8.00 -4.78
CA PRO A 488 -4.65 -8.68 -5.14
C PRO A 488 -4.55 -10.12 -4.61
N GLU A 489 -4.96 -10.37 -3.35
CA GLU A 489 -4.97 -11.74 -2.79
C GLU A 489 -5.89 -12.67 -3.59
N ALA A 490 -7.14 -12.24 -3.83
CA ALA A 490 -8.10 -13.04 -4.58
C ALA A 490 -7.57 -13.39 -5.98
N VAL A 491 -6.98 -12.42 -6.68
CA VAL A 491 -6.44 -12.61 -8.01
C VAL A 491 -5.22 -13.53 -7.99
N SER A 492 -4.30 -13.37 -7.03
CA SER A 492 -3.16 -14.29 -6.90
C SER A 492 -3.60 -15.74 -6.69
N LEU A 493 -4.64 -15.96 -5.87
CA LEU A 493 -5.21 -17.31 -5.67
C LEU A 493 -5.94 -17.82 -6.93
N VAL A 494 -6.63 -16.95 -7.67
CA VAL A 494 -7.26 -17.31 -8.96
C VAL A 494 -6.21 -17.76 -9.97
N LEU A 495 -5.10 -17.02 -10.09
CA LEU A 495 -4.00 -17.37 -10.98
C LEU A 495 -3.38 -18.72 -10.59
N GLN A 496 -3.19 -18.95 -9.29
CA GLN A 496 -2.67 -20.22 -8.79
C GLN A 496 -3.65 -21.39 -8.99
N ALA A 497 -4.95 -21.18 -8.77
CA ALA A 497 -5.99 -22.16 -9.09
C ALA A 497 -5.97 -22.49 -10.59
N GLY A 498 -5.90 -21.46 -11.43
CA GLY A 498 -5.72 -21.62 -12.88
C GLY A 498 -4.50 -22.44 -13.24
N ALA A 499 -3.35 -22.24 -12.58
CA ALA A 499 -2.14 -23.03 -12.84
C ALA A 499 -2.30 -24.52 -12.46
N SER A 500 -3.07 -24.81 -11.42
CA SER A 500 -3.30 -26.16 -10.92
C SER A 500 -4.46 -26.90 -11.57
N ALA A 501 -5.15 -26.25 -12.52
CA ALA A 501 -6.31 -26.79 -13.22
C ALA A 501 -5.97 -28.04 -14.04
N LYS A 502 -6.89 -29.02 -14.02
CA LYS A 502 -6.86 -30.24 -14.82
C LYS A 502 -8.10 -30.39 -15.70
N GLY A 503 -9.07 -29.51 -15.49
CA GLY A 503 -10.35 -29.45 -16.19
C GLY A 503 -11.54 -30.01 -15.38
N GLY A 504 -12.63 -29.25 -15.36
CA GLY A 504 -13.89 -29.60 -14.67
C GLY A 504 -13.99 -29.19 -13.21
N GLU A 505 -12.90 -28.72 -12.59
CA GLU A 505 -12.89 -28.34 -11.19
C GLU A 505 -13.63 -27.01 -10.93
N VAL A 506 -14.24 -26.94 -9.75
CA VAL A 506 -14.70 -25.71 -9.15
C VAL A 506 -13.80 -25.44 -7.94
N PHE A 507 -12.83 -24.56 -8.13
CA PHE A 507 -11.96 -24.14 -7.02
C PHE A 507 -12.71 -23.20 -6.07
N VAL A 508 -12.47 -23.35 -4.79
CA VAL A 508 -13.04 -22.53 -3.71
C VAL A 508 -11.91 -21.93 -2.90
N LEU A 509 -11.86 -20.60 -2.84
CA LEU A 509 -10.82 -19.92 -2.10
C LEU A 509 -11.19 -19.81 -0.61
N ASP A 510 -10.23 -20.07 0.27
CA ASP A 510 -10.38 -19.81 1.69
C ASP A 510 -10.43 -18.29 1.93
N MET A 511 -11.54 -17.84 2.46
CA MET A 511 -11.82 -16.42 2.69
C MET A 511 -11.37 -15.92 4.08
N GLY A 512 -10.85 -16.82 4.93
CA GLY A 512 -10.47 -16.52 6.30
C GLY A 512 -11.68 -16.22 7.20
N GLU A 513 -11.48 -15.37 8.21
CA GLU A 513 -12.50 -15.08 9.22
C GLU A 513 -13.64 -14.17 8.69
N PRO A 514 -14.88 -14.45 9.07
CA PRO A 514 -16.03 -13.63 8.70
C PRO A 514 -16.06 -12.30 9.47
N VAL A 515 -16.51 -11.24 8.81
CA VAL A 515 -16.59 -9.89 9.37
C VAL A 515 -18.05 -9.42 9.43
N LYS A 516 -18.48 -8.90 10.58
CA LYS A 516 -19.79 -8.24 10.70
C LYS A 516 -19.78 -6.91 9.94
N ILE A 517 -20.79 -6.67 9.13
CA ILE A 517 -20.88 -5.44 8.34
C ILE A 517 -21.07 -4.20 9.22
N VAL A 518 -21.75 -4.34 10.36
CA VAL A 518 -21.89 -3.25 11.33
C VAL A 518 -20.52 -2.86 11.94
N ASP A 519 -19.68 -3.84 12.29
CA ASP A 519 -18.34 -3.57 12.83
C ASP A 519 -17.44 -2.89 11.78
N LEU A 520 -17.59 -3.30 10.51
CA LEU A 520 -16.94 -2.66 9.38
C LEU A 520 -17.36 -1.20 9.24
N ALA A 521 -18.67 -0.91 9.31
CA ALA A 521 -19.21 0.44 9.25
C ALA A 521 -18.67 1.33 10.38
N GLU A 522 -18.75 0.84 11.63
CA GLU A 522 -18.21 1.55 12.79
C GLU A 522 -16.71 1.86 12.64
N ASN A 523 -15.94 0.88 12.17
CA ASN A 523 -14.51 1.06 11.96
C ASN A 523 -14.21 2.12 10.88
N ILE A 524 -14.96 2.13 9.78
CA ILE A 524 -14.79 3.16 8.72
C ILE A 524 -15.16 4.56 9.25
N ILE A 525 -16.24 4.69 10.01
CA ILE A 525 -16.65 5.96 10.64
C ILE A 525 -15.53 6.46 11.55
N ARG A 526 -15.01 5.61 12.45
CA ARG A 526 -13.91 5.95 13.37
C ARG A 526 -12.64 6.35 12.62
N LEU A 527 -12.26 5.61 11.58
CA LEU A 527 -11.09 5.94 10.75
C LEU A 527 -11.24 7.24 9.97
N SER A 528 -12.48 7.66 9.71
CA SER A 528 -12.79 8.95 9.10
C SER A 528 -12.74 10.12 10.12
N GLY A 529 -12.47 9.83 11.41
CA GLY A 529 -12.36 10.83 12.47
C GLY A 529 -13.69 11.16 13.16
N TYR A 530 -14.71 10.34 12.95
CA TYR A 530 -16.04 10.52 13.54
C TYR A 530 -16.36 9.44 14.58
N THR A 531 -17.27 9.73 15.49
CA THR A 531 -17.77 8.78 16.49
C THR A 531 -19.07 8.14 16.00
N PRO A 532 -19.12 6.79 15.86
CA PRO A 532 -20.36 6.09 15.48
C PRO A 532 -21.50 6.43 16.44
N TYR A 533 -22.71 6.56 15.92
CA TYR A 533 -23.96 6.86 16.63
C TYR A 533 -24.00 8.25 17.31
N LYS A 534 -22.92 9.04 17.26
CA LYS A 534 -22.85 10.40 17.80
C LYS A 534 -22.68 11.44 16.70
N ASP A 535 -21.64 11.30 15.89
CA ASP A 535 -21.34 12.22 14.78
C ASP A 535 -21.94 11.69 13.47
N ILE A 536 -21.86 10.37 13.24
CA ILE A 536 -22.43 9.67 12.10
C ILE A 536 -23.28 8.51 12.63
N ASP A 537 -24.56 8.52 12.33
CA ASP A 537 -25.47 7.46 12.70
C ASP A 537 -25.38 6.23 11.78
N ILE A 538 -25.77 5.04 12.29
CA ILE A 538 -25.86 3.81 11.51
C ILE A 538 -27.33 3.39 11.51
N LYS A 539 -27.97 3.44 10.32
CA LYS A 539 -29.35 3.04 10.14
C LYS A 539 -29.45 1.61 9.60
N PHE A 540 -30.33 0.80 10.20
CA PHE A 540 -30.64 -0.54 9.72
C PHE A 540 -31.88 -0.46 8.83
N ILE A 541 -31.72 -0.85 7.54
CA ILE A 541 -32.70 -0.61 6.48
C ILE A 541 -33.47 -1.86 6.05
N GLY A 542 -33.14 -3.02 6.61
CA GLY A 542 -33.72 -4.32 6.24
C GLY A 542 -32.89 -5.07 5.19
N LEU A 543 -33.06 -6.39 5.13
CA LEU A 543 -32.43 -7.21 4.10
C LEU A 543 -33.00 -6.89 2.73
N ARG A 544 -32.15 -6.85 1.73
CA ARG A 544 -32.52 -6.70 0.33
C ARG A 544 -33.13 -8.00 -0.21
N PRO A 545 -34.01 -7.94 -1.21
CA PRO A 545 -34.50 -9.16 -1.88
C PRO A 545 -33.32 -10.03 -2.34
N GLY A 546 -33.37 -11.32 -1.96
CA GLY A 546 -32.32 -12.28 -2.30
C GLY A 546 -31.01 -12.17 -1.50
N GLU A 547 -30.91 -11.27 -0.52
CA GLU A 547 -29.73 -11.13 0.35
C GLU A 547 -29.78 -12.14 1.50
N LYS A 548 -28.69 -12.91 1.69
CA LYS A 548 -28.51 -13.84 2.80
C LYS A 548 -27.90 -13.15 4.02
N LEU A 549 -28.27 -13.57 5.23
CA LEU A 549 -27.55 -13.16 6.45
C LEU A 549 -26.10 -13.67 6.46
N TYR A 550 -25.91 -14.90 6.02
CA TYR A 550 -24.64 -15.61 5.96
C TYR A 550 -24.47 -16.18 4.55
N GLU A 551 -23.30 -15.99 3.94
CA GLU A 551 -22.96 -16.59 2.64
C GLU A 551 -22.27 -17.93 2.86
N GLU A 552 -22.59 -18.91 2.04
CA GLU A 552 -22.03 -20.25 2.01
C GLU A 552 -20.96 -20.33 0.92
N LEU A 553 -19.82 -20.94 1.22
CA LEU A 553 -18.76 -21.14 0.23
C LEU A 553 -18.93 -22.44 -0.56
N LEU A 554 -19.64 -23.42 0.00
CA LEU A 554 -19.84 -24.75 -0.53
C LEU A 554 -21.29 -25.21 -0.35
N MET A 555 -21.72 -26.13 -1.23
CA MET A 555 -22.92 -26.92 -1.02
C MET A 555 -22.59 -28.18 -0.22
N ASP A 556 -23.55 -28.70 0.57
CA ASP A 556 -23.39 -29.93 1.37
C ASP A 556 -22.98 -31.13 0.51
N GLU A 557 -23.40 -31.16 -0.75
CA GLU A 557 -23.14 -32.23 -1.73
C GLU A 557 -21.75 -32.14 -2.40
N GLU A 558 -21.11 -30.97 -2.35
CA GLU A 558 -19.86 -30.71 -3.10
C GLU A 558 -18.61 -31.20 -2.39
N GLY A 559 -18.60 -31.69 -1.19
CA GLY A 559 -17.38 -32.17 -0.48
C GLY A 559 -16.10 -31.36 -0.81
N LEU A 560 -15.16 -31.25 0.08
CA LEU A 560 -13.90 -30.54 -0.16
C LEU A 560 -12.75 -31.52 -0.38
N GLU A 561 -11.97 -31.28 -1.43
CA GLU A 561 -10.64 -31.87 -1.59
C GLU A 561 -9.57 -30.80 -1.36
N ALA A 562 -8.56 -31.13 -0.56
CA ALA A 562 -7.44 -30.23 -0.31
C ALA A 562 -6.51 -30.19 -1.53
N THR A 563 -5.96 -29.01 -1.83
CA THR A 563 -4.88 -28.87 -2.81
C THR A 563 -3.52 -28.74 -2.11
N ALA A 564 -2.45 -28.63 -2.86
CA ALA A 564 -1.11 -28.32 -2.33
C ALA A 564 -1.05 -26.96 -1.61
N ASN A 565 -2.00 -26.05 -1.90
CA ASN A 565 -2.16 -24.78 -1.20
C ASN A 565 -3.41 -24.84 -0.30
N ASN A 566 -3.19 -24.78 1.01
CA ASN A 566 -4.29 -24.82 2.01
C ASN A 566 -5.33 -23.70 1.86
N LEU A 567 -5.09 -22.71 1.03
CA LEU A 567 -6.02 -21.59 0.75
C LEU A 567 -6.88 -21.83 -0.50
N ILE A 568 -6.67 -22.95 -1.19
CA ILE A 568 -7.42 -23.34 -2.39
C ILE A 568 -7.94 -24.75 -2.20
N HIS A 569 -9.24 -24.91 -2.26
CA HIS A 569 -9.92 -26.20 -2.19
C HIS A 569 -10.60 -26.51 -3.51
N ILE A 570 -10.87 -27.77 -3.78
CA ILE A 570 -11.63 -28.22 -4.94
C ILE A 570 -12.98 -28.75 -4.45
N GLY A 571 -14.05 -28.15 -4.96
CA GLY A 571 -15.39 -28.70 -4.84
C GLY A 571 -15.60 -29.83 -5.85
N LYS A 572 -16.20 -30.94 -5.44
CA LYS A 572 -16.50 -32.05 -6.36
C LYS A 572 -17.47 -31.61 -7.44
N PRO A 573 -17.25 -32.00 -8.70
CA PRO A 573 -18.19 -31.75 -9.76
C PRO A 573 -19.58 -32.34 -9.45
N ILE A 574 -20.62 -31.58 -9.76
CA ILE A 574 -21.99 -32.07 -9.63
C ILE A 574 -22.34 -32.89 -10.85
N ASP A 575 -23.12 -33.94 -10.65
CA ASP A 575 -23.71 -34.72 -11.75
C ASP A 575 -24.81 -33.89 -12.43
N ILE A 576 -24.55 -33.49 -13.68
CA ILE A 576 -25.43 -32.67 -14.52
C ILE A 576 -26.03 -33.58 -15.58
N ASN A 577 -27.36 -33.69 -15.61
CA ASN A 577 -28.04 -34.25 -16.77
C ASN A 577 -27.92 -33.26 -17.94
N GLU A 578 -27.12 -33.60 -18.93
CA GLU A 578 -26.77 -32.68 -20.02
C GLU A 578 -27.96 -32.38 -20.92
N ASP A 579 -28.82 -33.37 -21.22
CA ASP A 579 -30.00 -33.18 -22.05
C ASP A 579 -30.97 -32.17 -21.44
N ASP A 580 -31.28 -32.35 -20.14
CA ASP A 580 -32.15 -31.43 -19.39
C ASP A 580 -31.51 -30.04 -19.29
N PHE A 581 -30.18 -29.97 -19.13
CA PHE A 581 -29.44 -28.73 -19.02
C PHE A 581 -29.46 -27.93 -20.32
N PHE A 582 -29.15 -28.57 -21.46
CA PHE A 582 -29.19 -27.90 -22.75
C PHE A 582 -30.61 -27.53 -23.20
N ALA A 583 -31.60 -28.36 -22.93
CA ALA A 583 -33.02 -28.02 -23.14
C ALA A 583 -33.44 -26.78 -22.32
N GLY A 584 -32.99 -26.70 -21.07
CA GLY A 584 -33.20 -25.50 -20.25
C GLY A 584 -32.53 -24.23 -20.78
N LEU A 585 -31.30 -24.34 -21.30
CA LEU A 585 -30.61 -23.22 -21.95
C LEU A 585 -31.32 -22.77 -23.23
N GLU A 586 -31.87 -23.70 -24.01
CA GLU A 586 -32.63 -23.40 -25.22
C GLU A 586 -33.91 -22.63 -24.83
N GLU A 587 -34.69 -23.15 -23.90
CA GLU A 587 -35.89 -22.46 -23.35
C GLU A 587 -35.53 -21.04 -22.86
N LEU A 588 -34.41 -20.85 -22.14
CA LEU A 588 -33.94 -19.51 -21.73
C LEU A 588 -33.59 -18.61 -22.92
N SER A 589 -33.00 -19.16 -23.99
CA SER A 589 -32.59 -18.38 -25.15
C SER A 589 -33.77 -17.82 -25.93
N GLU A 590 -34.91 -18.52 -25.94
CA GLU A 590 -36.14 -18.08 -26.59
C GLU A 590 -36.80 -16.90 -25.83
N ILE A 591 -36.78 -16.95 -24.51
CA ILE A 591 -37.54 -15.99 -23.68
C ILE A 591 -36.71 -14.80 -23.17
N MET A 592 -35.39 -14.86 -23.20
CA MET A 592 -34.54 -13.85 -22.56
C MET A 592 -34.69 -12.42 -23.14
N TYR A 593 -35.25 -12.28 -24.34
CA TYR A 593 -35.49 -10.97 -24.97
C TYR A 593 -36.93 -10.47 -24.79
N ASP A 594 -37.81 -11.26 -24.19
CA ASP A 594 -39.15 -10.86 -23.83
C ASP A 594 -39.18 -10.40 -22.36
N ASP A 595 -39.34 -9.12 -22.13
CA ASP A 595 -39.38 -8.54 -20.77
C ASP A 595 -40.60 -8.98 -19.95
N ASN A 596 -41.64 -9.55 -20.60
CA ASN A 596 -42.82 -10.09 -19.93
C ASN A 596 -42.67 -11.58 -19.59
N ALA A 597 -41.65 -12.25 -20.09
CA ALA A 597 -41.44 -13.66 -19.83
C ALA A 597 -40.82 -13.90 -18.43
N ASP A 598 -41.27 -14.92 -17.75
CA ASP A 598 -40.74 -15.33 -16.44
C ASP A 598 -39.46 -16.18 -16.57
N VAL A 599 -38.32 -15.48 -16.78
CA VAL A 599 -37.02 -16.15 -16.85
C VAL A 599 -36.63 -16.85 -15.55
N ARG A 600 -37.16 -16.42 -14.38
CA ARG A 600 -36.84 -17.01 -13.08
C ARG A 600 -37.36 -18.44 -12.99
N ARG A 601 -38.54 -18.70 -13.52
CA ARG A 601 -39.12 -20.05 -13.61
C ARG A 601 -38.19 -21.02 -14.34
N VAL A 602 -37.63 -20.60 -15.46
CA VAL A 602 -36.73 -21.47 -16.23
C VAL A 602 -35.36 -21.59 -15.55
N VAL A 603 -34.82 -20.51 -14.98
CA VAL A 603 -33.62 -20.57 -14.16
C VAL A 603 -33.78 -21.55 -12.98
N LYS A 604 -34.94 -21.57 -12.32
CA LYS A 604 -35.22 -22.50 -11.22
C LYS A 604 -35.33 -23.97 -11.68
N LYS A 605 -35.82 -24.18 -12.90
CA LYS A 605 -35.85 -25.52 -13.53
C LYS A 605 -34.42 -26.04 -13.77
N ILE A 606 -33.51 -25.20 -14.19
CA ILE A 606 -32.10 -25.54 -14.41
C ILE A 606 -31.34 -25.65 -13.08
N VAL A 607 -31.49 -24.68 -12.18
CA VAL A 607 -30.81 -24.63 -10.88
C VAL A 607 -31.81 -25.01 -9.77
N LYS A 608 -31.91 -26.28 -9.50
CA LYS A 608 -32.90 -26.83 -8.52
C LYS A 608 -32.74 -26.25 -7.11
N THR A 609 -31.54 -25.85 -6.75
CA THR A 609 -31.23 -25.24 -5.45
C THR A 609 -31.58 -23.74 -5.37
N TYR A 610 -32.00 -23.11 -6.47
CA TYR A 610 -32.39 -21.71 -6.50
C TYR A 610 -33.71 -21.50 -5.72
N LYS A 611 -33.64 -20.59 -4.74
CA LYS A 611 -34.80 -20.15 -3.94
C LYS A 611 -35.12 -18.72 -4.33
N GLU A 612 -36.30 -18.51 -4.90
CA GLU A 612 -36.72 -17.14 -5.27
C GLU A 612 -36.90 -16.26 -4.02
N PRO A 613 -36.54 -14.97 -4.08
CA PRO A 613 -36.86 -14.03 -3.02
C PRO A 613 -38.36 -14.00 -2.73
N GLY A 614 -38.74 -13.91 -1.45
CA GLY A 614 -40.16 -13.77 -1.07
C GLY A 614 -40.83 -12.57 -1.74
N LYS A 615 -42.08 -12.72 -2.17
CA LYS A 615 -42.83 -11.70 -2.94
C LYS A 615 -43.10 -10.39 -2.15
N ASP A 616 -42.86 -10.38 -0.83
CA ASP A 616 -43.31 -9.32 0.08
C ASP A 616 -42.32 -8.17 0.29
N THR A 617 -41.18 -8.14 -0.42
CA THR A 617 -40.21 -7.06 -0.28
C THR A 617 -39.86 -6.49 -1.66
N PRO A 618 -40.57 -5.45 -2.15
CA PRO A 618 -40.28 -4.85 -3.44
C PRO A 618 -38.90 -4.17 -3.44
N ALA A 619 -38.02 -4.59 -4.34
CA ALA A 619 -36.68 -3.99 -4.54
C ALA A 619 -36.76 -2.47 -4.79
N VAL A 620 -37.82 -2.02 -5.48
CA VAL A 620 -38.08 -0.59 -5.80
C VAL A 620 -38.28 0.26 -4.55
N THR A 621 -38.92 -0.27 -3.50
CA THR A 621 -39.13 0.47 -2.24
C THR A 621 -37.81 0.69 -1.50
N PHE A 622 -36.87 -0.21 -1.67
CA PHE A 622 -35.56 -0.15 -1.05
C PHE A 622 -34.68 0.93 -1.69
N LEU A 623 -34.54 0.93 -3.02
CA LEU A 623 -33.74 1.92 -3.74
C LEU A 623 -34.31 3.34 -3.53
N LYS A 624 -35.66 3.50 -3.53
CA LYS A 624 -36.28 4.77 -3.19
C LYS A 624 -35.97 5.23 -1.76
N LYS A 625 -35.96 4.34 -0.78
CA LYS A 625 -35.58 4.68 0.60
C LYS A 625 -34.09 5.08 0.71
N GLU A 626 -33.22 4.44 -0.03
CA GLU A 626 -31.79 4.78 -0.06
C GLU A 626 -31.57 6.14 -0.74
N GLU A 627 -32.24 6.41 -1.86
CA GLU A 627 -32.19 7.70 -2.58
C GLU A 627 -32.81 8.83 -1.74
N GLU A 628 -33.96 8.60 -1.10
CA GLU A 628 -34.60 9.59 -0.21
C GLU A 628 -33.70 9.95 0.98
N MET A 629 -33.00 8.97 1.58
CA MET A 629 -32.08 9.22 2.69
C MET A 629 -30.81 9.95 2.25
N VAL A 630 -30.29 9.68 1.04
CA VAL A 630 -29.15 10.40 0.47
C VAL A 630 -29.55 11.84 0.12
N LEU A 631 -30.71 12.03 -0.50
CA LEU A 631 -31.26 13.36 -0.83
C LEU A 631 -31.60 14.19 0.43
N GLU A 632 -32.07 13.55 1.49
CA GLU A 632 -32.31 14.22 2.77
C GLU A 632 -30.99 14.66 3.42
N SER A 633 -29.94 13.85 3.35
CA SER A 633 -28.60 14.20 3.84
C SER A 633 -27.96 15.34 3.02
N GLU A 634 -28.19 15.38 1.70
CA GLU A 634 -27.69 16.48 0.84
C GLU A 634 -28.44 17.80 1.09
N ARG A 635 -29.74 17.75 1.44
CA ARG A 635 -30.51 18.95 1.80
C ARG A 635 -30.10 19.56 3.14
N VAL A 636 -29.63 18.75 4.08
CA VAL A 636 -29.16 19.23 5.39
C VAL A 636 -27.73 19.79 5.31
N ALA A 637 -26.96 19.45 4.27
CA ALA A 637 -25.57 19.87 4.09
C ALA A 637 -25.39 21.21 3.35
N VAL A 638 -26.49 21.88 2.91
CA VAL A 638 -26.40 23.23 2.34
C VAL A 638 -26.40 24.24 3.48
N PRO A 639 -25.30 24.97 3.72
CA PRO A 639 -25.33 26.08 4.68
C PRO A 639 -26.29 27.14 4.15
N VAL A 640 -27.25 27.52 4.96
CA VAL A 640 -27.98 28.76 4.77
C VAL A 640 -26.97 29.90 4.94
N GLU A 641 -26.78 30.71 3.89
CA GLU A 641 -25.96 31.92 3.91
C GLU A 641 -26.34 32.90 5.04
#